data_1b9ef084882f80e4a2b6cb129b2cbed1
#
_entry.id   1b9ef084882f80e4a2b6cb129b2cbed1
#
_cell.length_a   1.000
_cell.length_b   1.000
_cell.length_c   1.000
_cell.angle_alpha   90.00
_cell.angle_beta   90.00
_cell.angle_gamma   90.00
#
_symmetry.space_group_name_H-M   'P 1'
#
loop_
_entity.id
_entity.type
_entity.pdbx_description
1 polymer ?
#
loop_
_entity_poly.entity_id
_entity_poly.type
_entity_poly.pdbx_seq_one_letter_code
_entity_poly.pdbx_strand_id
1 'polypeptide(L)'
;MRKINSQQTLASDRATIAKNQKDAKGGIKNTLLARAKGTLDRLLNLEYLLLNPDVAAIQLDPASHFEIYGRVENRSISVLFDKNHLKTIFPENNSEDQINHFADSFFSVDNLDKAPAKWIDLNYIKKNNPKYLNASPVEILDGILNCKICIIHPLFDEKFYRKHAEKLNVKVEGPALIHYLHHGWRLGVEPHSLFDSWYFHETNHPPGDKAPWLFYVESEAHWTLATTPFVDEGYLNHQIATNGITRNVNFSPLACALQNDEISADFLHPHLTMSLVDYLRSSDDFYPPNLKEKSPACHLVELISDLRLRNNDFNRTDSAPKISVIIVNYRKPVLTLLSVFSVLNSLKTVEHEILLVDNDGSSFENELYYRYLGSLTNIRIIPTAKNLYFGEGNNIAIDLALGEYIWFLNNDAFIDTSSAIKLIEVMEKNKKVGAVGPVMFDANKNIGEAGGIVTSFGEVVQLAKGRKLDEKFCRKLEQMGRKVVDYVSAANLLVRAEILRSHGGFDYSYEPFYYEDTDLCLRIKQVGFDVEVLGNSYCLHLENTSTREFLTDKFQSTVARSREKFFSRWVMSDENPIPYCEPVGKARDCDRTLGIYTPFPIALGGGENYILSLAAAAAESMHVTFITDVQTSVTRFAFVLRDLGIKNFPFAIATRDECSSREFDLAISMGNEIVPGWIPRARKFIYHCQFPFPINHSTRHAFGKNKVIESYIVNSEFTKNSVIRQTSRYRLEQKQIDVISQPVNLARLELPALVGSKIRQGGPVRFASVGRFFASGHCKRQDVVARVLYRVASTLDISAEIYGGLSTSIVDQDFYQTVKSYEVPQKIVVNANVGRDVIESAMENAHYYIHAAGLGVNPAVNPHQCEHFGITVVEAMANGCIPIVYSVGGPADIVRKSGIGYIFSSENELEQIVTALASQGVASKPVIEQMAISYHAANEYSRENFHAKARRVIENALNAGEQAKNV
;
A
#
# COMPACT_ATOMS: atom_id res chain seq x y z
N MET A 1 -31.50 97.21 22.09
CA MET A 1 -32.53 96.36 21.44
C MET A 1 -31.94 95.48 20.32
N ARG A 2 -30.63 95.54 19.93
CA ARG A 2 -30.11 94.63 18.83
C ARG A 2 -29.51 93.31 19.34
N LYS A 3 -29.37 93.04 20.65
CA LYS A 3 -28.86 91.76 21.15
C LYS A 3 -29.93 90.78 21.56
N ILE A 4 -31.21 91.16 21.67
CA ILE A 4 -32.32 90.32 22.03
C ILE A 4 -32.92 89.63 20.81
N ASN A 5 -32.91 90.26 19.65
CA ASN A 5 -33.44 89.61 18.41
C ASN A 5 -32.50 88.56 17.80
N SER A 6 -31.20 88.55 18.11
CA SER A 6 -30.28 87.46 17.62
C SER A 6 -30.41 86.16 18.38
N GLN A 7 -30.80 86.24 19.68
CA GLN A 7 -31.01 85.04 20.47
C GLN A 7 -32.38 84.36 20.20
N GLN A 8 -33.40 85.13 19.84
CA GLN A 8 -34.71 84.54 19.50
C GLN A 8 -34.64 83.88 18.10
N THR A 9 -33.96 84.49 17.12
CA THR A 9 -33.77 83.88 15.79
C THR A 9 -32.90 82.63 15.85
N LEU A 10 -31.85 82.62 16.66
CA LEU A 10 -31.03 81.44 16.87
C LEU A 10 -31.74 80.31 17.65
N ALA A 11 -32.70 80.67 18.54
CA ALA A 11 -33.51 79.70 19.26
C ALA A 11 -34.62 79.10 18.35
N SER A 12 -35.22 79.93 17.44
CA SER A 12 -36.15 79.51 16.40
C SER A 12 -35.48 78.54 15.40
N ASP A 13 -34.28 78.92 14.92
CA ASP A 13 -33.52 78.11 13.98
C ASP A 13 -33.05 76.73 14.58
N ARG A 14 -32.60 76.77 15.84
CA ARG A 14 -32.31 75.55 16.58
C ARG A 14 -33.54 74.64 16.81
N ALA A 15 -34.69 75.19 17.09
CA ALA A 15 -35.96 74.48 17.25
C ALA A 15 -36.41 73.88 15.89
N THR A 16 -36.27 74.66 14.79
CA THR A 16 -36.60 74.18 13.43
C THR A 16 -35.63 73.13 12.95
N ILE A 17 -34.32 73.29 13.20
CA ILE A 17 -33.32 72.29 12.92
C ILE A 17 -33.54 70.99 13.75
N ALA A 18 -33.83 71.13 15.04
CA ALA A 18 -34.17 70.00 15.88
C ALA A 18 -35.47 69.30 15.47
N LYS A 19 -36.48 70.06 15.04
CA LYS A 19 -37.72 69.46 14.51
C LYS A 19 -37.51 68.80 13.17
N ASN A 20 -36.79 69.41 12.25
CA ASN A 20 -36.43 68.79 10.96
C ASN A 20 -35.52 67.58 11.15
N GLN A 21 -34.61 67.54 12.12
CA GLN A 21 -33.80 66.39 12.46
C GLN A 21 -34.64 65.28 13.11
N LYS A 22 -35.69 65.65 13.89
CA LYS A 22 -36.62 64.68 14.50
C LYS A 22 -37.56 64.07 13.49
N ASP A 23 -38.05 64.91 12.51
CA ASP A 23 -38.90 64.45 11.43
C ASP A 23 -38.12 63.64 10.37
N ALA A 24 -36.89 64.00 10.09
CA ALA A 24 -35.97 63.19 9.28
C ALA A 24 -35.62 61.87 9.94
N LYS A 25 -35.32 61.88 11.29
CA LYS A 25 -35.13 60.63 12.04
C LYS A 25 -36.41 59.78 12.10
N GLY A 26 -37.60 60.36 12.23
CA GLY A 26 -38.85 59.64 12.16
C GLY A 26 -39.12 59.02 10.77
N GLY A 27 -38.82 59.74 9.69
CA GLY A 27 -38.96 59.23 8.34
C GLY A 27 -38.00 58.04 8.04
N ILE A 28 -36.76 58.15 8.50
CA ILE A 28 -35.74 57.09 8.37
C ILE A 28 -36.22 55.88 9.19
N LYS A 29 -36.72 56.11 10.42
CA LYS A 29 -37.20 55.04 11.31
C LYS A 29 -38.39 54.30 10.70
N ASN A 30 -39.32 54.97 10.08
CA ASN A 30 -40.50 54.40 9.42
C ASN A 30 -40.10 53.60 8.15
N THR A 31 -39.12 54.06 7.42
CA THR A 31 -38.62 53.36 6.22
C THR A 31 -37.88 52.09 6.60
N LEU A 32 -37.10 52.10 7.71
CA LEU A 32 -36.40 50.92 8.22
C LEU A 32 -37.35 49.87 8.77
N LEU A 33 -38.44 50.29 9.47
CA LEU A 33 -39.50 49.39 9.96
C LEU A 33 -40.26 48.74 8.81
N ALA A 34 -40.58 49.45 7.76
CA ALA A 34 -41.24 48.91 6.59
C ALA A 34 -40.34 47.87 5.88
N ARG A 35 -39.04 48.13 5.79
CA ARG A 35 -38.06 47.14 5.26
C ARG A 35 -37.92 45.94 6.16
N ALA A 36 -37.85 46.10 7.50
CA ALA A 36 -37.73 45.01 8.46
C ALA A 36 -38.94 44.05 8.33
N LYS A 37 -40.16 44.59 8.21
CA LYS A 37 -41.38 43.79 7.97
C LYS A 37 -41.31 43.06 6.61
N GLY A 38 -40.91 43.71 5.54
CA GLY A 38 -40.76 43.06 4.24
C GLY A 38 -39.67 41.98 4.22
N THR A 39 -38.61 42.09 5.03
CA THR A 39 -37.60 41.06 5.17
C THR A 39 -38.14 39.87 5.98
N LEU A 40 -38.87 40.10 7.03
CA LEU A 40 -39.57 39.05 7.79
C LEU A 40 -40.57 38.28 6.92
N ASP A 41 -41.39 38.96 6.19
CA ASP A 41 -42.36 38.35 5.24
C ASP A 41 -41.64 37.46 4.22
N ARG A 42 -40.48 37.84 3.73
CA ARG A 42 -39.66 37.01 2.82
C ARG A 42 -39.07 35.76 3.49
N LEU A 43 -38.58 35.86 4.72
CA LEU A 43 -38.11 34.69 5.47
C LEU A 43 -39.23 33.70 5.70
N LEU A 44 -40.41 34.20 6.09
CA LEU A 44 -41.58 33.35 6.26
C LEU A 44 -41.99 32.65 4.97
N ASN A 45 -41.96 33.34 3.84
CA ASN A 45 -42.29 32.76 2.55
C ASN A 45 -41.22 31.79 2.03
N LEU A 46 -39.94 32.00 2.34
CA LEU A 46 -38.86 31.15 1.82
C LEU A 46 -38.56 29.93 2.72
N GLU A 47 -38.61 30.06 4.01
CA GLU A 47 -38.10 29.05 4.94
C GLU A 47 -39.14 28.49 5.92
N TYR A 48 -40.17 29.25 6.30
CA TYR A 48 -41.09 28.88 7.36
C TYR A 48 -41.78 27.53 7.10
N LEU A 49 -42.25 27.30 5.88
CA LEU A 49 -42.90 26.03 5.50
C LEU A 49 -41.94 24.88 5.45
N LEU A 50 -40.68 25.15 5.09
CA LEU A 50 -39.64 24.12 5.10
C LEU A 50 -39.27 23.66 6.50
N LEU A 51 -39.30 24.61 7.48
CA LEU A 51 -39.02 24.33 8.89
C LEU A 51 -40.22 23.77 9.63
N ASN A 52 -41.43 23.98 9.10
CA ASN A 52 -42.71 23.57 9.68
C ASN A 52 -43.55 22.79 8.66
N PRO A 53 -43.22 21.53 8.37
CA PRO A 53 -43.88 20.73 7.31
C PRO A 53 -45.38 20.49 7.56
N ASP A 54 -45.79 20.48 8.84
CA ASP A 54 -47.20 20.36 9.22
C ASP A 54 -48.01 21.59 8.82
N VAL A 55 -47.40 22.78 8.81
CA VAL A 55 -48.02 23.99 8.30
C VAL A 55 -48.16 23.95 6.76
N ALA A 56 -47.15 23.42 6.10
CA ALA A 56 -47.20 23.22 4.65
C ALA A 56 -48.34 22.30 4.23
N ALA A 57 -48.68 21.31 5.04
CA ALA A 57 -49.75 20.36 4.81
C ALA A 57 -51.16 20.97 4.85
N ILE A 58 -51.38 22.05 5.61
CA ILE A 58 -52.68 22.72 5.74
C ILE A 58 -52.90 23.89 4.79
N GLN A 59 -51.94 24.20 3.91
CA GLN A 59 -52.00 25.19 2.83
C GLN A 59 -52.40 26.61 3.34
N LEU A 60 -52.02 26.99 4.54
CA LEU A 60 -52.18 28.35 5.03
C LEU A 60 -51.00 29.22 4.54
N ASP A 61 -51.32 30.54 4.34
CA ASP A 61 -50.27 31.52 4.04
C ASP A 61 -49.26 31.57 5.19
N PRO A 62 -47.97 31.43 4.93
CA PRO A 62 -46.91 31.36 5.97
C PRO A 62 -46.92 32.55 6.93
N ALA A 63 -47.06 33.73 6.39
CA ALA A 63 -47.08 34.95 7.23
C ALA A 63 -48.33 35.01 8.12
N SER A 64 -49.48 34.65 7.58
CA SER A 64 -50.76 34.59 8.35
C SER A 64 -50.71 33.52 9.41
N HIS A 65 -50.21 32.34 9.09
CA HIS A 65 -50.03 31.26 10.08
C HIS A 65 -49.06 31.67 11.19
N PHE A 66 -47.90 32.26 10.84
CA PHE A 66 -46.94 32.71 11.82
C PHE A 66 -47.53 33.74 12.79
N GLU A 67 -48.26 34.75 12.28
CA GLU A 67 -48.85 35.78 13.13
C GLU A 67 -49.96 35.25 14.09
N ILE A 68 -50.74 34.25 13.63
CA ILE A 68 -51.87 33.73 14.39
C ILE A 68 -51.44 32.62 15.36
N TYR A 69 -50.64 31.69 14.89
CA TYR A 69 -50.30 30.46 15.62
C TYR A 69 -48.80 30.35 15.87
N GLY A 70 -47.93 30.61 14.87
CA GLY A 70 -46.50 30.34 14.90
C GLY A 70 -45.75 31.04 16.02
N ARG A 71 -46.22 32.26 16.39
CA ARG A 71 -45.69 33.04 17.54
C ARG A 71 -46.00 32.36 18.87
N VAL A 72 -47.20 31.83 19.01
CA VAL A 72 -47.66 31.18 20.24
C VAL A 72 -47.05 29.79 20.38
N GLU A 73 -46.88 29.11 19.27
CA GLU A 73 -46.32 27.76 19.21
C GLU A 73 -44.78 27.77 19.19
N ASN A 74 -44.12 28.93 19.22
CA ASN A 74 -42.67 29.10 19.21
C ASN A 74 -41.98 28.43 18.01
N ARG A 75 -42.59 28.55 16.80
CA ARG A 75 -42.08 27.91 15.57
C ARG A 75 -40.90 28.64 14.99
N SER A 76 -39.93 27.89 14.47
CA SER A 76 -38.75 28.44 13.80
C SER A 76 -39.10 29.15 12.48
N ILE A 77 -38.52 30.32 12.27
CA ILE A 77 -38.77 31.18 11.12
C ILE A 77 -37.67 31.07 10.03
N SER A 78 -36.46 30.83 10.45
CA SER A 78 -35.29 30.70 9.54
C SER A 78 -34.15 30.02 10.26
N VAL A 79 -33.34 29.29 9.48
CA VAL A 79 -32.07 28.69 9.90
C VAL A 79 -30.96 29.75 10.10
N LEU A 80 -31.17 30.96 9.63
CA LEU A 80 -30.23 32.08 9.83
C LEU A 80 -30.23 32.67 11.24
N PHE A 81 -31.19 32.27 12.07
CA PHE A 81 -31.31 32.74 13.47
C PHE A 81 -30.75 31.73 14.45
N ASP A 82 -29.61 32.08 15.07
CA ASP A 82 -29.00 31.27 16.15
C ASP A 82 -29.61 31.64 17.50
N LYS A 83 -30.41 30.72 18.06
CA LYS A 83 -31.09 30.88 19.33
C LYS A 83 -30.13 31.21 20.50
N ASN A 84 -28.96 30.57 20.51
CA ASN A 84 -27.99 30.76 21.60
C ASN A 84 -27.31 32.14 21.48
N HIS A 85 -26.98 32.55 20.26
CA HIS A 85 -26.43 33.88 19.99
C HIS A 85 -27.45 34.96 20.34
N LEU A 86 -28.70 34.80 19.93
CA LEU A 86 -29.77 35.76 20.21
C LEU A 86 -30.02 35.91 21.74
N LYS A 87 -29.95 34.83 22.51
CA LYS A 87 -30.00 34.92 23.98
C LYS A 87 -28.85 35.74 24.56
N THR A 88 -27.69 35.70 23.97
CA THR A 88 -26.51 36.45 24.40
C THR A 88 -26.66 37.96 24.15
N ILE A 89 -27.24 38.34 23.01
CA ILE A 89 -27.39 39.74 22.61
C ILE A 89 -28.67 40.39 23.12
N PHE A 90 -29.65 39.59 23.56
CA PHE A 90 -30.93 40.05 24.15
C PHE A 90 -31.21 39.38 25.51
N PRO A 91 -30.40 39.64 26.53
CA PRO A 91 -30.48 38.96 27.82
C PRO A 91 -31.79 39.24 28.59
N GLU A 92 -32.51 40.33 28.26
CA GLU A 92 -33.79 40.71 28.88
C GLU A 92 -34.94 39.77 28.51
N ASN A 93 -34.80 38.95 27.43
CA ASN A 93 -35.81 38.04 26.93
C ASN A 93 -35.58 36.58 27.37
N ASN A 94 -35.12 36.38 28.59
CA ASN A 94 -34.63 35.10 29.12
C ASN A 94 -35.74 34.08 29.52
N SER A 95 -36.95 34.14 28.97
CA SER A 95 -37.92 33.05 29.06
C SER A 95 -37.56 31.94 28.09
N GLU A 96 -37.42 30.69 28.53
CA GLU A 96 -36.78 29.57 27.87
C GLU A 96 -37.34 29.16 26.48
N ASP A 97 -38.45 29.73 26.02
CA ASP A 97 -39.23 29.17 24.90
C ASP A 97 -39.64 30.14 23.77
N GLN A 98 -39.01 31.29 23.59
CA GLN A 98 -39.57 32.23 22.59
C GLN A 98 -38.53 32.74 21.56
N ILE A 99 -38.18 31.95 20.54
CA ILE A 99 -37.44 32.41 19.33
C ILE A 99 -38.16 33.61 18.68
N ASN A 100 -39.46 33.69 18.78
CA ASN A 100 -40.28 34.73 18.17
C ASN A 100 -40.11 36.09 18.86
N HIS A 101 -39.89 36.11 20.19
CA HIS A 101 -39.52 37.35 20.88
C HIS A 101 -38.14 37.85 20.43
N PHE A 102 -37.22 36.97 20.14
CA PHE A 102 -35.91 37.36 19.57
C PHE A 102 -36.02 37.92 18.17
N ALA A 103 -36.90 37.34 17.31
CA ALA A 103 -37.15 37.88 15.97
C ALA A 103 -37.76 39.27 16.07
N ASP A 104 -38.76 39.49 16.90
CA ASP A 104 -39.34 40.79 17.13
C ASP A 104 -38.35 41.81 17.68
N SER A 105 -37.49 41.40 18.62
CA SER A 105 -36.42 42.24 19.14
C SER A 105 -35.36 42.54 18.05
N PHE A 106 -35.00 41.58 17.23
CA PHE A 106 -34.04 41.75 16.16
C PHE A 106 -34.55 42.71 15.07
N PHE A 107 -35.82 42.62 14.71
CA PHE A 107 -36.44 43.51 13.73
C PHE A 107 -36.92 44.85 14.37
N SER A 108 -36.74 45.07 15.67
CA SER A 108 -37.04 46.34 16.33
C SER A 108 -36.06 47.45 15.93
N VAL A 109 -36.48 48.68 15.98
CA VAL A 109 -35.67 49.83 15.56
C VAL A 109 -34.42 50.03 16.44
N ASP A 110 -34.45 49.58 17.66
CA ASP A 110 -33.40 49.84 18.64
C ASP A 110 -32.24 48.82 18.57
N ASN A 111 -32.39 47.73 17.77
CA ASN A 111 -31.43 46.63 17.67
C ASN A 111 -30.92 46.37 16.21
N LEU A 112 -31.04 47.38 15.36
CA LEU A 112 -30.70 47.30 13.92
C LEU A 112 -29.19 47.17 13.62
N ASP A 113 -28.35 47.08 14.61
CA ASP A 113 -26.89 46.93 14.49
C ASP A 113 -26.38 45.49 14.82
N LYS A 114 -27.28 44.58 15.24
CA LYS A 114 -26.94 43.26 15.73
C LYS A 114 -27.14 42.19 14.65
N ALA A 115 -26.23 41.21 14.58
CA ALA A 115 -26.33 40.06 13.68
C ALA A 115 -27.31 39.00 14.23
N PRO A 116 -28.02 38.24 13.35
CA PRO A 116 -28.94 37.21 13.79
C PRO A 116 -28.26 35.91 14.27
N ALA A 117 -26.99 35.72 13.88
CA ALA A 117 -26.17 34.59 14.29
C ALA A 117 -24.68 35.01 14.38
N LYS A 118 -23.93 34.36 15.28
CA LYS A 118 -22.51 34.66 15.50
C LYS A 118 -21.66 34.53 14.24
N TRP A 119 -21.90 33.51 13.41
CA TRP A 119 -21.18 33.26 12.17
C TRP A 119 -21.53 34.24 11.04
N ILE A 120 -22.54 35.09 11.18
CA ILE A 120 -22.87 36.19 10.27
C ILE A 120 -22.08 37.43 10.74
N ASP A 121 -20.86 37.59 10.25
CA ASP A 121 -20.03 38.76 10.55
C ASP A 121 -20.37 39.94 9.64
N LEU A 122 -21.08 40.92 10.18
CA LEU A 122 -21.51 42.08 9.42
C LEU A 122 -20.36 42.91 8.88
N ASN A 123 -19.22 42.97 9.58
CA ASN A 123 -18.03 43.70 9.12
C ASN A 123 -17.40 43.02 7.94
N TYR A 124 -17.30 41.68 7.99
CA TYR A 124 -16.81 40.90 6.86
C TYR A 124 -17.71 41.09 5.62
N ILE A 125 -19.03 40.99 5.80
CA ILE A 125 -19.99 41.15 4.70
C ILE A 125 -19.89 42.55 4.09
N LYS A 126 -19.85 43.59 4.92
CA LYS A 126 -19.70 44.97 4.46
C LYS A 126 -18.38 45.22 3.72
N LYS A 127 -17.27 44.71 4.24
CA LYS A 127 -15.96 44.79 3.61
C LYS A 127 -15.94 44.19 2.23
N ASN A 128 -16.58 43.05 2.06
CA ASN A 128 -16.57 42.27 0.80
C ASN A 128 -17.72 42.59 -0.16
N ASN A 129 -18.70 43.43 0.29
CA ASN A 129 -19.81 43.92 -0.54
C ASN A 129 -19.92 45.43 -0.42
N PRO A 130 -19.09 46.21 -1.14
CA PRO A 130 -18.94 47.65 -0.95
C PRO A 130 -20.23 48.47 -1.05
N LYS A 131 -21.21 48.00 -1.80
CA LYS A 131 -22.56 48.63 -1.90
C LYS A 131 -23.33 48.65 -0.58
N TYR A 132 -22.94 47.74 0.36
CA TYR A 132 -23.60 47.57 1.65
C TYR A 132 -22.74 48.10 2.83
N LEU A 133 -21.70 48.91 2.57
CA LEU A 133 -20.78 49.39 3.59
C LEU A 133 -21.52 50.07 4.79
N ASN A 134 -22.55 50.85 4.49
CA ASN A 134 -23.34 51.59 5.46
C ASN A 134 -24.72 50.94 5.74
N ALA A 135 -24.93 49.71 5.26
CA ALA A 135 -26.20 49.02 5.42
C ALA A 135 -26.43 48.53 6.85
N SER A 136 -27.68 48.55 7.28
CA SER A 136 -28.12 47.91 8.52
C SER A 136 -28.11 46.39 8.40
N PRO A 137 -28.10 45.63 9.51
CA PRO A 137 -28.23 44.17 9.50
C PRO A 137 -29.45 43.67 8.71
N VAL A 138 -30.58 44.35 8.82
CA VAL A 138 -31.80 44.03 8.07
C VAL A 138 -31.60 44.20 6.55
N GLU A 139 -30.93 45.26 6.13
CA GLU A 139 -30.63 45.49 4.70
C GLU A 139 -29.62 44.47 4.16
N ILE A 140 -28.69 44.02 5.00
CA ILE A 140 -27.77 42.93 4.65
C ILE A 140 -28.55 41.62 4.52
N LEU A 141 -29.41 41.28 5.46
CA LEU A 141 -30.24 40.08 5.41
C LEU A 141 -31.17 40.10 4.19
N ASP A 142 -31.77 41.25 3.88
CA ASP A 142 -32.58 41.48 2.68
C ASP A 142 -31.74 41.28 1.40
N GLY A 143 -30.49 41.76 1.42
CA GLY A 143 -29.55 41.58 0.33
C GLY A 143 -29.20 40.12 0.07
N ILE A 144 -29.04 39.32 1.13
CA ILE A 144 -28.80 37.88 1.08
C ILE A 144 -30.03 37.18 0.47
N LEU A 145 -31.23 37.45 1.01
CA LEU A 145 -32.48 36.83 0.58
C LEU A 145 -32.86 37.15 -0.86
N ASN A 146 -32.44 38.31 -1.38
CA ASN A 146 -32.66 38.71 -2.79
C ASN A 146 -31.48 38.37 -3.72
N CYS A 147 -30.54 37.54 -3.30
CA CYS A 147 -29.33 37.16 -4.07
C CYS A 147 -28.49 38.35 -4.53
N LYS A 148 -28.49 39.46 -3.77
CA LYS A 148 -27.71 40.68 -4.04
C LYS A 148 -26.38 40.69 -3.28
N ILE A 149 -26.28 39.93 -2.22
CA ILE A 149 -25.08 39.67 -1.41
C ILE A 149 -24.70 38.21 -1.57
N CYS A 150 -23.55 37.96 -2.22
CA CYS A 150 -23.05 36.63 -2.53
C CYS A 150 -21.85 36.20 -1.64
N ILE A 151 -21.12 37.19 -1.07
CA ILE A 151 -19.98 36.93 -0.17
C ILE A 151 -20.44 37.09 1.26
N ILE A 152 -20.79 35.99 1.91
CA ILE A 152 -21.45 35.97 3.22
C ILE A 152 -20.52 35.47 4.33
N HIS A 153 -19.75 34.42 4.01
CA HIS A 153 -18.83 33.75 4.93
C HIS A 153 -17.60 33.23 4.16
N PRO A 154 -16.37 33.25 4.72
CA PRO A 154 -15.18 32.77 4.04
C PRO A 154 -15.24 31.33 3.57
N LEU A 155 -15.95 30.45 4.28
CA LEU A 155 -16.17 29.04 3.94
C LEU A 155 -17.49 28.78 3.20
N PHE A 156 -18.09 29.79 2.60
CA PHE A 156 -19.23 29.64 1.69
C PHE A 156 -18.97 30.41 0.40
N ASP A 157 -18.55 29.68 -0.64
CA ASP A 157 -18.33 30.24 -1.99
C ASP A 157 -19.55 29.99 -2.89
N GLU A 158 -20.41 30.99 -3.04
CA GLU A 158 -21.61 30.86 -3.86
C GLU A 158 -21.31 30.52 -5.33
N LYS A 159 -20.21 31.02 -5.88
CA LYS A 159 -19.82 30.73 -7.26
C LYS A 159 -19.41 29.26 -7.42
N PHE A 160 -18.60 28.76 -6.50
CA PHE A 160 -18.26 27.33 -6.46
C PHE A 160 -19.52 26.49 -6.24
N TYR A 161 -20.37 26.83 -5.26
CA TYR A 161 -21.59 26.11 -4.92
C TYR A 161 -22.50 25.91 -6.13
N ARG A 162 -22.81 27.02 -6.88
CA ARG A 162 -23.69 26.95 -8.04
C ARG A 162 -23.10 26.09 -9.16
N LYS A 163 -21.81 26.22 -9.45
CA LYS A 163 -21.13 25.36 -10.44
C LYS A 163 -21.12 23.89 -10.01
N HIS A 164 -20.92 23.60 -8.75
CA HIS A 164 -20.93 22.25 -8.23
C HIS A 164 -22.35 21.63 -8.31
N ALA A 165 -23.37 22.43 -8.00
CA ALA A 165 -24.77 22.03 -8.18
C ALA A 165 -25.10 21.74 -9.65
N GLU A 166 -24.66 22.58 -10.58
CA GLU A 166 -24.81 22.37 -12.01
C GLU A 166 -24.18 21.05 -12.47
N LYS A 167 -22.96 20.76 -12.02
CA LYS A 167 -22.28 19.50 -12.29
C LYS A 167 -23.07 18.28 -11.81
N LEU A 168 -23.76 18.41 -10.67
CA LEU A 168 -24.59 17.34 -10.09
C LEU A 168 -26.04 17.33 -10.64
N ASN A 169 -26.36 18.16 -11.62
CA ASN A 169 -27.71 18.37 -12.15
C ASN A 169 -28.72 18.81 -11.08
N VAL A 170 -28.28 19.57 -10.07
CA VAL A 170 -29.11 20.11 -9.01
C VAL A 170 -29.49 21.55 -9.34
N LYS A 171 -30.78 21.82 -9.43
CA LYS A 171 -31.30 23.17 -9.68
C LYS A 171 -31.25 24.00 -8.39
N VAL A 172 -30.56 25.15 -8.40
CA VAL A 172 -30.46 26.06 -7.25
C VAL A 172 -31.42 27.25 -7.50
N GLU A 173 -32.55 27.23 -6.83
CA GLU A 173 -33.52 28.35 -6.84
C GLU A 173 -33.31 29.23 -5.61
N GLY A 174 -33.31 30.54 -5.80
CA GLY A 174 -33.12 31.53 -4.72
C GLY A 174 -31.66 31.63 -4.19
N PRO A 175 -31.52 32.02 -2.91
CA PRO A 175 -30.21 32.21 -2.28
C PRO A 175 -29.48 30.88 -2.11
N ALA A 176 -28.23 30.82 -2.58
CA ALA A 176 -27.44 29.58 -2.55
C ALA A 176 -27.21 29.05 -1.12
N LEU A 177 -26.99 29.96 -0.16
CA LEU A 177 -26.84 29.57 1.25
C LEU A 177 -28.10 28.90 1.80
N ILE A 178 -29.28 29.46 1.54
CA ILE A 178 -30.55 28.89 2.01
C ILE A 178 -30.81 27.54 1.34
N HIS A 179 -30.56 27.45 0.04
CA HIS A 179 -30.67 26.18 -0.68
C HIS A 179 -29.72 25.12 -0.10
N TYR A 180 -28.47 25.48 0.21
CA TYR A 180 -27.51 24.56 0.87
C TYR A 180 -28.04 24.07 2.22
N LEU A 181 -28.45 25.01 3.09
CA LEU A 181 -28.84 24.69 4.46
C LEU A 181 -30.07 23.75 4.54
N HIS A 182 -30.99 23.86 3.61
CA HIS A 182 -32.21 23.01 3.58
C HIS A 182 -32.07 21.74 2.75
N HIS A 183 -31.43 21.81 1.60
CA HIS A 183 -31.47 20.74 0.59
C HIS A 183 -30.10 20.34 0.08
N GLY A 184 -29.26 21.29 -0.28
CA GLY A 184 -28.07 21.09 -1.09
C GLY A 184 -27.08 20.12 -0.50
N TRP A 185 -26.84 20.15 0.78
CA TRP A 185 -25.91 19.23 1.45
C TRP A 185 -26.38 17.76 1.39
N ARG A 186 -27.71 17.51 1.45
CA ARG A 186 -28.28 16.16 1.29
C ARG A 186 -28.17 15.64 -0.15
N LEU A 187 -28.05 16.54 -1.09
CA LEU A 187 -27.85 16.26 -2.51
C LEU A 187 -26.37 16.21 -2.91
N GLY A 188 -25.47 16.30 -1.93
CA GLY A 188 -24.02 16.25 -2.14
C GLY A 188 -23.43 17.53 -2.73
N VAL A 189 -24.14 18.66 -2.69
CA VAL A 189 -23.61 19.95 -3.17
C VAL A 189 -22.80 20.62 -2.07
N GLU A 190 -21.53 20.88 -2.30
CA GLU A 190 -20.60 21.41 -1.31
C GLU A 190 -20.60 22.93 -1.23
N PRO A 191 -20.48 23.51 -0.03
CA PRO A 191 -20.52 24.95 0.18
C PRO A 191 -19.22 25.67 -0.20
N HIS A 192 -18.10 24.94 -0.13
CA HIS A 192 -16.75 25.44 -0.38
C HIS A 192 -15.81 24.30 -0.79
N SER A 193 -14.77 24.57 -1.56
CA SER A 193 -13.82 23.54 -1.99
C SER A 193 -13.04 22.88 -0.85
N LEU A 194 -12.79 23.61 0.24
CA LEU A 194 -12.16 23.12 1.47
C LEU A 194 -13.17 22.70 2.56
N PHE A 195 -14.41 22.51 2.19
CA PHE A 195 -15.41 21.92 3.09
C PHE A 195 -16.13 20.80 2.36
N ASP A 196 -15.92 19.56 2.80
CA ASP A 196 -16.57 18.37 2.27
C ASP A 196 -17.62 17.89 3.25
N SER A 197 -18.90 18.03 2.91
CA SER A 197 -20.01 17.70 3.80
C SER A 197 -20.07 16.21 4.12
N TRP A 198 -19.74 15.35 3.14
CA TRP A 198 -19.70 13.92 3.34
C TRP A 198 -18.52 13.53 4.24
N TYR A 199 -17.29 14.01 3.94
CA TYR A 199 -16.10 13.73 4.74
C TYR A 199 -16.29 14.22 6.18
N PHE A 200 -16.84 15.44 6.33
CA PHE A 200 -17.14 16.03 7.66
C PHE A 200 -18.13 15.16 8.44
N HIS A 201 -19.19 14.66 7.77
CA HIS A 201 -20.22 13.82 8.40
C HIS A 201 -19.63 12.48 8.87
N GLU A 202 -18.87 11.79 8.01
CA GLU A 202 -18.27 10.49 8.33
C GLU A 202 -17.19 10.57 9.40
N THR A 203 -16.49 11.72 9.50
CA THR A 203 -15.40 11.91 10.46
C THR A 203 -15.91 12.40 11.82
N ASN A 204 -16.92 13.28 11.85
CA ASN A 204 -17.30 14.01 13.05
C ASN A 204 -18.71 13.68 13.56
N HIS A 205 -19.50 12.91 12.82
CA HIS A 205 -20.86 12.47 13.21
C HIS A 205 -21.79 13.59 13.72
N PRO A 206 -22.00 14.69 12.98
CA PRO A 206 -22.92 15.74 13.39
C PRO A 206 -24.36 15.22 13.42
N PRO A 207 -25.30 15.91 14.13
CA PRO A 207 -26.72 15.54 14.11
C PRO A 207 -27.26 15.43 12.67
N GLY A 208 -27.95 14.33 12.35
CA GLY A 208 -28.36 13.98 10.97
C GLY A 208 -29.41 14.89 10.34
N ASP A 209 -30.02 15.79 11.10
CA ASP A 209 -31.00 16.80 10.66
C ASP A 209 -30.36 18.16 10.35
N LYS A 210 -29.10 18.36 10.68
CA LYS A 210 -28.37 19.62 10.57
C LYS A 210 -27.35 19.60 9.44
N ALA A 211 -27.31 20.69 8.65
CA ALA A 211 -26.29 20.85 7.61
C ALA A 211 -24.87 20.85 8.22
N PRO A 212 -23.94 20.00 7.75
CA PRO A 212 -22.60 19.86 8.32
C PRO A 212 -21.84 21.17 8.45
N TRP A 213 -21.88 22.01 7.42
CA TRP A 213 -21.25 23.33 7.44
C TRP A 213 -21.83 24.24 8.54
N LEU A 214 -23.16 24.27 8.72
CA LEU A 214 -23.79 25.07 9.78
C LEU A 214 -23.38 24.58 11.17
N PHE A 215 -23.34 23.26 11.35
CA PHE A 215 -22.87 22.66 12.60
C PHE A 215 -21.43 23.09 12.93
N TYR A 216 -20.54 23.13 11.92
CA TYR A 216 -19.15 23.54 12.09
C TYR A 216 -19.03 25.04 12.45
N VAL A 217 -19.70 25.92 11.72
CA VAL A 217 -19.51 27.39 11.89
C VAL A 217 -20.20 27.99 13.11
N GLU A 218 -21.21 27.32 13.67
CA GLU A 218 -22.01 27.82 14.80
C GLU A 218 -21.25 27.91 16.11
N SER A 219 -20.29 27.04 16.37
CA SER A 219 -19.69 26.89 17.68
C SER A 219 -18.17 26.75 17.61
N GLU A 220 -17.49 27.51 18.47
CA GLU A 220 -16.04 27.41 18.64
C GLU A 220 -15.60 26.00 19.03
N ALA A 221 -16.44 25.24 19.75
CA ALA A 221 -16.16 23.86 20.12
C ALA A 221 -16.02 22.92 18.91
N HIS A 222 -16.60 23.29 17.78
CA HIS A 222 -16.55 22.50 16.54
C HIS A 222 -15.40 22.89 15.60
N TRP A 223 -14.66 23.97 15.90
CA TRP A 223 -13.61 24.50 15.00
C TRP A 223 -12.30 23.70 15.00
N THR A 224 -12.24 22.61 15.72
CA THR A 224 -11.15 21.63 15.67
C THR A 224 -11.53 20.37 14.90
N LEU A 225 -12.74 20.32 14.34
CA LEU A 225 -13.25 19.18 13.58
C LEU A 225 -12.76 19.22 12.13
N ALA A 226 -12.35 18.08 11.60
CA ALA A 226 -11.80 17.98 10.26
C ALA A 226 -12.84 18.29 9.18
N THR A 227 -12.59 19.32 8.38
CA THR A 227 -13.49 19.80 7.31
C THR A 227 -13.20 19.13 5.97
N THR A 228 -11.98 18.72 5.73
CA THR A 228 -11.47 18.11 4.49
C THR A 228 -10.13 17.42 4.78
N PRO A 229 -9.72 16.42 3.99
CA PRO A 229 -8.41 15.77 4.14
C PRO A 229 -7.20 16.71 4.04
N PHE A 230 -7.37 17.91 3.47
CA PHE A 230 -6.29 18.87 3.23
C PHE A 230 -6.07 19.87 4.38
N VAL A 231 -6.88 19.80 5.43
CA VAL A 231 -6.79 20.72 6.57
C VAL A 231 -6.68 19.92 7.86
N ASP A 232 -5.53 20.08 8.53
CA ASP A 232 -5.36 19.64 9.91
C ASP A 232 -5.66 20.84 10.81
N GLU A 233 -6.86 20.88 11.37
CA GLU A 233 -7.35 22.00 12.19
C GLU A 233 -6.52 22.19 13.48
N GLY A 234 -6.01 21.11 14.06
CA GLY A 234 -5.13 21.15 15.22
C GLY A 234 -3.80 21.81 14.88
N TYR A 235 -3.20 21.38 13.79
CA TYR A 235 -1.95 21.93 13.26
C TYR A 235 -2.12 23.41 12.88
N LEU A 236 -3.19 23.76 12.16
CA LEU A 236 -3.50 25.14 11.77
C LEU A 236 -3.67 26.06 12.98
N ASN A 237 -4.40 25.61 14.02
CA ASN A 237 -4.53 26.36 15.26
C ASN A 237 -3.18 26.61 15.93
N HIS A 238 -2.33 25.61 15.98
CA HIS A 238 -0.97 25.72 16.52
C HIS A 238 -0.14 26.75 15.74
N GLN A 239 -0.18 26.68 14.40
CA GLN A 239 0.55 27.62 13.54
C GLN A 239 0.09 29.07 13.72
N ILE A 240 -1.22 29.30 13.77
CA ILE A 240 -1.79 30.65 14.00
C ILE A 240 -1.32 31.20 15.36
N ALA A 241 -1.37 30.38 16.42
CA ALA A 241 -0.96 30.79 17.75
C ALA A 241 0.55 31.06 17.84
N THR A 242 1.38 30.19 17.27
CA THR A 242 2.85 30.29 17.32
C THR A 242 3.38 31.50 16.55
N ASN A 243 2.72 31.86 15.44
CA ASN A 243 3.14 32.99 14.60
C ASN A 243 2.47 34.32 14.98
N GLY A 244 1.69 34.36 16.07
CA GLY A 244 1.08 35.59 16.58
C GLY A 244 0.03 36.23 15.65
N ILE A 245 -0.62 35.42 14.81
CA ILE A 245 -1.61 35.88 13.84
C ILE A 245 -2.90 36.24 14.56
N THR A 246 -3.36 37.48 14.34
CA THR A 246 -4.60 37.97 14.94
C THR A 246 -5.81 37.27 14.35
N ARG A 247 -6.59 36.63 15.22
CA ARG A 247 -7.77 35.85 14.84
C ARG A 247 -9.05 36.67 14.99
N ASN A 248 -9.93 36.63 14.01
CA ASN A 248 -11.30 37.10 14.15
C ASN A 248 -12.08 36.08 15.01
N VAL A 249 -12.61 36.55 16.14
CA VAL A 249 -13.34 35.71 17.12
C VAL A 249 -14.66 35.13 16.60
N ASN A 250 -15.15 35.61 15.47
CA ASN A 250 -16.39 35.13 14.85
C ASN A 250 -16.17 34.02 13.82
N PHE A 251 -14.90 33.69 13.53
CA PHE A 251 -14.54 32.73 12.47
C PHE A 251 -13.63 31.61 12.98
N SER A 252 -13.82 30.42 12.42
CA SER A 252 -12.91 29.29 12.65
C SER A 252 -11.48 29.63 12.17
N PRO A 253 -10.46 28.89 12.65
CA PRO A 253 -9.09 29.04 12.18
C PRO A 253 -8.98 28.95 10.66
N LEU A 254 -9.66 27.98 10.02
CA LEU A 254 -9.68 27.83 8.58
C LEU A 254 -10.31 29.05 7.88
N ALA A 255 -11.43 29.55 8.38
CA ALA A 255 -12.06 30.76 7.82
C ALA A 255 -11.16 32.00 7.98
N CYS A 256 -10.40 32.13 9.08
CA CYS A 256 -9.38 33.16 9.25
C CYS A 256 -8.22 33.00 8.28
N ALA A 257 -7.75 31.78 8.05
CA ALA A 257 -6.68 31.48 7.12
C ALA A 257 -7.02 31.91 5.67
N LEU A 258 -8.27 31.70 5.26
CA LEU A 258 -8.74 32.10 3.92
C LEU A 258 -8.86 33.61 3.72
N GLN A 259 -8.81 34.40 4.79
CA GLN A 259 -8.88 35.87 4.71
C GLN A 259 -7.54 36.55 4.87
N ASN A 260 -6.52 35.85 5.29
CA ASN A 260 -5.23 36.42 5.65
C ASN A 260 -4.17 36.05 4.62
N ASP A 261 -3.67 37.05 3.91
CA ASP A 261 -2.62 36.88 2.89
C ASP A 261 -1.25 36.50 3.49
N GLU A 262 -1.08 36.57 4.80
CA GLU A 262 0.13 36.13 5.51
C GLU A 262 0.12 34.64 5.83
N ILE A 263 -1.04 33.96 5.73
CA ILE A 263 -1.17 32.52 5.99
C ILE A 263 -0.91 31.76 4.71
N SER A 264 0.14 30.95 4.71
CA SER A 264 0.51 30.11 3.59
C SER A 264 -0.11 28.71 3.67
N ALA A 265 -0.06 27.93 2.57
CA ALA A 265 -0.68 26.61 2.49
C ALA A 265 -0.07 25.60 3.48
N ASP A 266 1.19 25.76 3.84
CA ASP A 266 1.90 24.94 4.83
C ASP A 266 1.36 25.12 6.27
N PHE A 267 0.56 26.15 6.52
CA PHE A 267 -0.19 26.30 7.76
C PHE A 267 -1.45 25.41 7.83
N LEU A 268 -1.96 24.98 6.69
CA LEU A 268 -3.19 24.18 6.63
C LEU A 268 -2.93 22.71 6.98
N HIS A 269 -1.77 22.18 6.58
CA HIS A 269 -1.40 20.78 6.82
C HIS A 269 0.12 20.60 6.78
N PRO A 270 0.74 19.78 7.66
CA PRO A 270 2.21 19.62 7.73
C PRO A 270 2.86 19.09 6.44
N HIS A 271 2.09 18.43 5.57
CA HIS A 271 2.56 17.92 4.27
C HIS A 271 2.32 18.88 3.10
N LEU A 272 1.59 19.99 3.29
CA LEU A 272 1.33 20.98 2.26
C LEU A 272 2.42 22.06 2.31
N THR A 273 3.54 21.84 1.62
CA THR A 273 4.55 22.89 1.50
C THR A 273 4.18 23.89 0.41
N MET A 274 4.60 25.14 0.58
CA MET A 274 4.42 26.18 -0.46
C MET A 274 4.95 25.73 -1.82
N SER A 275 6.14 25.16 -1.84
CA SER A 275 6.77 24.67 -3.07
C SER A 275 5.92 23.62 -3.78
N LEU A 276 5.25 22.75 -3.00
CA LEU A 276 4.38 21.71 -3.55
C LEU A 276 3.09 22.30 -4.14
N VAL A 277 2.43 23.22 -3.43
CA VAL A 277 1.19 23.85 -3.91
C VAL A 277 1.45 24.68 -5.17
N ASP A 278 2.54 25.44 -5.18
CA ASP A 278 2.95 26.23 -6.35
C ASP A 278 3.30 25.34 -7.55
N TYR A 279 3.98 24.23 -7.30
CA TYR A 279 4.33 23.26 -8.33
C TYR A 279 3.08 22.59 -8.94
N LEU A 280 2.14 22.14 -8.10
CA LEU A 280 0.89 21.52 -8.57
C LEU A 280 0.02 22.46 -9.40
N ARG A 281 0.16 23.77 -9.18
CA ARG A 281 -0.58 24.80 -9.90
C ARG A 281 0.07 25.21 -11.22
N SER A 282 1.41 25.11 -11.33
CA SER A 282 2.14 25.50 -12.54
C SER A 282 1.79 24.53 -13.68
N SER A 283 0.95 24.98 -14.61
CA SER A 283 0.50 24.16 -15.74
C SER A 283 1.44 24.17 -16.95
N ASP A 284 2.23 25.24 -17.14
CA ASP A 284 2.97 25.46 -18.39
C ASP A 284 4.41 25.97 -18.23
N ASP A 285 4.79 26.56 -17.08
CA ASP A 285 6.12 27.06 -16.86
C ASP A 285 6.69 26.59 -15.50
N PHE A 286 7.86 26.01 -15.54
CA PHE A 286 8.60 25.54 -14.35
C PHE A 286 8.91 26.68 -13.36
N TYR A 287 8.91 27.93 -13.80
CA TYR A 287 8.98 29.13 -12.98
C TYR A 287 7.58 29.72 -12.84
N PRO A 288 6.95 29.67 -11.66
CA PRO A 288 5.71 30.38 -11.48
C PRO A 288 5.92 31.87 -11.77
N PRO A 289 5.06 32.52 -12.53
CA PRO A 289 5.07 33.94 -12.69
C PRO A 289 5.03 34.60 -11.31
N ASN A 290 5.58 35.78 -11.14
CA ASN A 290 5.65 36.51 -9.86
C ASN A 290 4.30 36.55 -9.15
N LEU A 291 4.05 35.55 -8.29
CA LEU A 291 2.82 35.34 -7.53
C LEU A 291 2.73 36.29 -6.34
N LYS A 292 2.80 37.61 -6.60
CA LYS A 292 2.65 38.65 -5.57
C LYS A 292 1.18 39.01 -5.26
N GLU A 293 0.21 38.41 -5.94
CA GLU A 293 -1.16 38.93 -5.89
C GLU A 293 -2.19 38.11 -5.11
N LYS A 294 -1.88 36.88 -4.65
CA LYS A 294 -2.85 36.06 -3.88
C LYS A 294 -2.17 35.22 -2.82
N SER A 295 -2.88 35.01 -1.71
CA SER A 295 -2.42 34.13 -0.61
C SER A 295 -2.29 32.68 -1.11
N PRO A 296 -1.28 31.96 -0.67
CA PRO A 296 -1.06 30.56 -1.04
C PRO A 296 -2.21 29.62 -0.63
N ALA A 297 -2.93 29.94 0.43
CA ALA A 297 -4.14 29.21 0.78
C ALA A 297 -5.21 29.35 -0.33
N CYS A 298 -5.31 30.52 -0.99
CA CYS A 298 -6.19 30.70 -2.14
C CYS A 298 -5.79 29.82 -3.33
N HIS A 299 -4.50 29.52 -3.50
CA HIS A 299 -4.02 28.66 -4.57
C HIS A 299 -4.47 27.20 -4.38
N LEU A 300 -4.44 26.69 -3.15
CA LEU A 300 -4.98 25.37 -2.84
C LEU A 300 -6.51 25.32 -3.09
N VAL A 301 -7.23 26.35 -2.69
CA VAL A 301 -8.67 26.51 -2.98
C VAL A 301 -8.96 26.43 -4.47
N GLU A 302 -8.20 27.16 -5.30
CA GLU A 302 -8.37 27.14 -6.75
C GLU A 302 -8.08 25.76 -7.34
N LEU A 303 -7.00 25.11 -6.93
CA LEU A 303 -6.64 23.75 -7.37
C LEU A 303 -7.73 22.74 -7.04
N ILE A 304 -8.20 22.70 -5.79
CA ILE A 304 -9.23 21.76 -5.35
C ILE A 304 -10.58 22.09 -6.02
N SER A 305 -10.91 23.38 -6.19
CA SER A 305 -12.12 23.80 -6.90
C SER A 305 -12.12 23.33 -8.34
N ASP A 306 -11.01 23.48 -9.04
CA ASP A 306 -10.87 23.02 -10.43
C ASP A 306 -11.03 21.50 -10.51
N LEU A 307 -10.43 20.75 -9.61
CA LEU A 307 -10.55 19.29 -9.58
C LEU A 307 -11.98 18.83 -9.29
N ARG A 308 -12.66 19.45 -8.32
CA ARG A 308 -14.04 19.13 -7.96
C ARG A 308 -15.06 19.50 -9.04
N LEU A 309 -14.79 20.56 -9.83
CA LEU A 309 -15.70 21.06 -10.86
C LEU A 309 -15.46 20.42 -12.23
N ARG A 310 -14.39 19.64 -12.42
CA ARG A 310 -14.19 18.91 -13.68
C ARG A 310 -15.28 17.85 -13.83
N ASN A 311 -15.87 17.80 -15.01
CA ASN A 311 -16.68 16.67 -15.41
C ASN A 311 -15.77 15.45 -15.53
N ASN A 312 -16.03 14.42 -14.76
CA ASN A 312 -15.39 13.12 -14.89
C ASN A 312 -15.95 12.39 -16.14
N ASP A 313 -16.13 13.11 -17.24
CA ASP A 313 -16.56 12.58 -18.54
C ASP A 313 -15.46 11.75 -19.23
N PHE A 314 -14.58 11.11 -18.45
CA PHE A 314 -13.99 9.88 -18.93
C PHE A 314 -15.07 8.81 -18.85
N ASN A 315 -16.07 8.92 -19.74
CA ASN A 315 -16.86 7.78 -20.11
C ASN A 315 -15.87 6.64 -20.32
N ARG A 316 -16.11 5.51 -19.65
CA ARG A 316 -15.46 4.25 -20.02
C ARG A 316 -15.74 4.07 -21.50
N THR A 317 -14.84 4.55 -22.33
CA THR A 317 -14.79 4.13 -23.72
C THR A 317 -14.48 2.64 -23.65
N ASP A 318 -15.11 1.84 -24.50
CA ASP A 318 -14.82 0.40 -24.63
C ASP A 318 -13.36 0.15 -25.08
N SER A 319 -12.55 1.19 -25.26
CA SER A 319 -11.13 1.17 -25.58
C SER A 319 -10.28 1.06 -24.31
N ALA A 320 -9.26 0.23 -24.37
CA ALA A 320 -8.26 0.14 -23.30
C ALA A 320 -7.58 1.50 -23.09
N PRO A 321 -7.30 1.91 -21.83
CA PRO A 321 -6.61 3.17 -21.55
C PRO A 321 -5.20 3.15 -22.15
N LYS A 322 -4.70 4.31 -22.54
CA LYS A 322 -3.33 4.44 -23.03
C LYS A 322 -2.29 4.21 -21.93
N ILE A 323 -2.57 4.71 -20.74
CA ILE A 323 -1.67 4.71 -19.59
C ILE A 323 -2.38 4.12 -18.38
N SER A 324 -1.71 3.19 -17.70
CA SER A 324 -2.05 2.78 -16.34
C SER A 324 -1.05 3.40 -15.38
N VAL A 325 -1.51 4.35 -14.55
CA VAL A 325 -0.69 4.96 -13.50
C VAL A 325 -0.81 4.12 -12.24
N ILE A 326 0.30 3.63 -11.72
CA ILE A 326 0.36 2.83 -10.50
C ILE A 326 0.93 3.69 -9.37
N ILE A 327 0.16 3.82 -8.28
CA ILE A 327 0.57 4.52 -7.07
C ILE A 327 0.42 3.58 -5.89
N VAL A 328 1.50 3.36 -5.12
CA VAL A 328 1.49 2.54 -3.92
C VAL A 328 1.44 3.44 -2.69
N ASN A 329 0.37 3.36 -1.92
CA ASN A 329 0.24 4.09 -0.66
C ASN A 329 0.64 3.24 0.53
N TYR A 330 1.51 3.79 1.39
CA TYR A 330 1.79 3.23 2.71
C TYR A 330 1.78 4.35 3.75
N ARG A 331 0.70 4.44 4.54
CA ARG A 331 0.51 5.38 5.67
C ARG A 331 0.68 6.86 5.37
N LYS A 332 0.54 7.28 4.12
CA LYS A 332 0.66 8.69 3.71
C LYS A 332 -0.49 9.10 2.79
N PRO A 333 -1.76 8.96 3.25
CA PRO A 333 -2.91 9.17 2.37
C PRO A 333 -2.99 10.59 1.81
N VAL A 334 -2.60 11.63 2.55
CA VAL A 334 -2.63 13.02 2.07
C VAL A 334 -1.65 13.25 0.91
N LEU A 335 -0.42 12.72 1.01
CA LEU A 335 0.54 12.79 -0.09
C LEU A 335 0.03 12.02 -1.31
N THR A 336 -0.56 10.85 -1.07
CA THR A 336 -1.21 10.05 -2.11
C THR A 336 -2.31 10.84 -2.83
N LEU A 337 -3.19 11.56 -2.10
CA LEU A 337 -4.19 12.45 -2.70
C LEU A 337 -3.55 13.48 -3.63
N LEU A 338 -2.48 14.13 -3.19
CA LEU A 338 -1.80 15.16 -3.96
C LEU A 338 -1.08 14.58 -5.18
N SER A 339 -0.47 13.40 -5.05
CA SER A 339 0.14 12.68 -6.18
C SER A 339 -0.92 12.33 -7.23
N VAL A 340 -2.06 11.77 -6.82
CA VAL A 340 -3.22 11.52 -7.71
C VAL A 340 -3.67 12.82 -8.38
N PHE A 341 -3.74 13.93 -7.66
CA PHE A 341 -4.14 15.21 -8.25
C PHE A 341 -3.15 15.73 -9.29
N SER A 342 -1.84 15.51 -9.07
CA SER A 342 -0.83 15.85 -10.08
C SER A 342 -1.06 15.06 -11.37
N VAL A 343 -1.39 13.78 -11.27
CA VAL A 343 -1.72 12.91 -12.41
C VAL A 343 -2.97 13.40 -13.14
N LEU A 344 -4.08 13.59 -12.41
CA LEU A 344 -5.35 14.06 -12.99
C LEU A 344 -5.21 15.41 -13.69
N ASN A 345 -4.37 16.29 -13.13
CA ASN A 345 -4.07 17.58 -13.75
C ASN A 345 -3.21 17.42 -15.01
N SER A 346 -2.25 16.52 -14.98
CA SER A 346 -1.27 16.34 -16.04
C SER A 346 -1.79 15.54 -17.24
N LEU A 347 -2.69 14.60 -16.99
CA LEU A 347 -3.23 13.69 -18.02
C LEU A 347 -4.65 14.04 -18.50
N LYS A 348 -5.07 15.30 -18.39
CA LYS A 348 -6.45 15.75 -18.77
C LYS A 348 -6.88 15.34 -20.20
N THR A 349 -5.93 15.25 -21.12
CA THR A 349 -6.17 14.99 -22.54
C THR A 349 -5.73 13.59 -22.96
N VAL A 350 -5.28 12.76 -22.03
CA VAL A 350 -4.76 11.42 -22.26
C VAL A 350 -5.66 10.41 -21.59
N GLU A 351 -6.14 9.41 -22.32
CA GLU A 351 -6.90 8.30 -21.74
C GLU A 351 -6.02 7.51 -20.77
N HIS A 352 -6.43 7.44 -19.52
CA HIS A 352 -5.67 6.78 -18.45
C HIS A 352 -6.57 6.13 -17.40
N GLU A 353 -6.02 5.18 -16.68
CA GLU A 353 -6.55 4.66 -15.43
C GLU A 353 -5.56 4.89 -14.31
N ILE A 354 -6.04 4.98 -13.08
CA ILE A 354 -5.20 5.04 -11.88
C ILE A 354 -5.46 3.81 -11.02
N LEU A 355 -4.40 3.05 -10.78
CA LEU A 355 -4.38 1.88 -9.92
C LEU A 355 -3.70 2.29 -8.61
N LEU A 356 -4.49 2.47 -7.56
CA LEU A 356 -4.02 2.87 -6.24
C LEU A 356 -3.94 1.63 -5.35
N VAL A 357 -2.72 1.20 -5.05
CA VAL A 357 -2.49 0.08 -4.14
C VAL A 357 -2.48 0.59 -2.70
N ASP A 358 -3.46 0.15 -1.90
CA ASP A 358 -3.47 0.39 -0.46
C ASP A 358 -2.64 -0.67 0.25
N ASN A 359 -1.39 -0.31 0.53
CA ASN A 359 -0.37 -1.22 1.05
C ASN A 359 -0.29 -1.23 2.59
N ASP A 360 -1.33 -0.78 3.27
CA ASP A 360 -1.37 -0.68 4.75
C ASP A 360 -2.35 -1.66 5.40
N GLY A 361 -3.12 -2.40 4.60
CA GLY A 361 -4.04 -3.41 5.12
C GLY A 361 -5.18 -2.86 5.97
N SER A 362 -6.13 -2.13 5.38
CA SER A 362 -7.40 -1.74 6.00
C SER A 362 -7.31 -0.82 7.24
N SER A 363 -6.60 0.31 7.19
CA SER A 363 -6.85 1.35 8.17
C SER A 363 -8.16 2.07 7.82
N PHE A 364 -9.05 2.26 8.80
CA PHE A 364 -10.29 3.03 8.63
C PHE A 364 -10.00 4.45 8.14
N GLU A 365 -8.87 5.02 8.53
CA GLU A 365 -8.41 6.32 8.07
C GLU A 365 -8.19 6.33 6.56
N ASN A 366 -7.45 5.35 6.01
CA ASN A 366 -7.25 5.23 4.57
C ASN A 366 -8.57 5.06 3.81
N GLU A 367 -9.53 4.33 4.36
CA GLU A 367 -10.84 4.14 3.72
C GLU A 367 -11.56 5.47 3.49
N LEU A 368 -11.53 6.40 4.45
CA LEU A 368 -12.13 7.73 4.30
C LEU A 368 -11.48 8.53 3.17
N TYR A 369 -10.14 8.52 3.09
CA TYR A 369 -9.41 9.19 2.01
C TYR A 369 -9.71 8.58 0.64
N TYR A 370 -9.81 7.27 0.55
CA TYR A 370 -10.10 6.59 -0.71
C TYR A 370 -11.54 6.81 -1.19
N ARG A 371 -12.50 6.87 -0.28
CA ARG A 371 -13.87 7.26 -0.63
C ARG A 371 -13.93 8.71 -1.11
N TYR A 372 -13.16 9.59 -0.47
CA TYR A 372 -13.01 10.96 -0.93
C TYR A 372 -12.45 11.03 -2.37
N LEU A 373 -11.37 10.30 -2.66
CA LEU A 373 -10.85 10.17 -4.02
C LEU A 373 -11.87 9.61 -5.00
N GLY A 374 -12.59 8.57 -4.62
CA GLY A 374 -13.64 7.95 -5.43
C GLY A 374 -14.80 8.90 -5.76
N SER A 375 -15.06 9.90 -4.89
CA SER A 375 -16.04 10.95 -5.17
C SER A 375 -15.57 11.97 -6.21
N LEU A 376 -14.27 12.08 -6.43
CA LEU A 376 -13.67 13.06 -7.36
C LEU A 376 -13.32 12.46 -8.72
N THR A 377 -13.00 11.18 -8.80
CA THR A 377 -12.52 10.52 -10.01
C THR A 377 -12.68 9.00 -9.94
N ASN A 378 -12.65 8.35 -11.11
CA ASN A 378 -12.65 6.89 -11.22
C ASN A 378 -11.25 6.33 -10.97
N ILE A 379 -10.97 5.93 -9.73
CA ILE A 379 -9.74 5.25 -9.32
C ILE A 379 -10.07 3.81 -8.97
N ARG A 380 -9.24 2.88 -9.39
CA ARG A 380 -9.31 1.50 -8.95
C ARG A 380 -8.41 1.32 -7.73
N ILE A 381 -9.01 1.16 -6.55
CA ILE A 381 -8.30 0.90 -5.30
C ILE A 381 -8.07 -0.61 -5.18
N ILE A 382 -6.84 -0.98 -4.84
CA ILE A 382 -6.38 -2.37 -4.68
C ILE A 382 -5.92 -2.53 -3.23
N PRO A 383 -6.81 -2.93 -2.31
CA PRO A 383 -6.44 -3.12 -0.93
C PRO A 383 -5.58 -4.37 -0.78
N THR A 384 -4.53 -4.31 0.03
CA THR A 384 -3.70 -5.45 0.39
C THR A 384 -3.92 -5.82 1.86
N ALA A 385 -3.88 -7.12 2.19
CA ALA A 385 -4.09 -7.57 3.57
C ALA A 385 -2.95 -7.20 4.53
N LYS A 386 -1.80 -6.82 4.00
CA LYS A 386 -0.59 -6.39 4.73
C LYS A 386 0.33 -5.61 3.81
N ASN A 387 1.35 -4.96 4.38
CA ASN A 387 2.40 -4.32 3.59
C ASN A 387 3.16 -5.34 2.73
N LEU A 388 3.04 -5.21 1.42
CA LEU A 388 3.73 -6.02 0.39
C LEU A 388 5.01 -5.36 -0.12
N TYR A 389 5.45 -4.28 0.52
CA TYR A 389 6.56 -3.46 0.11
C TYR A 389 6.36 -2.79 -1.26
N PHE A 390 7.41 -2.15 -1.78
CA PHE A 390 7.33 -1.38 -3.02
C PHE A 390 7.17 -2.28 -4.25
N GLY A 391 8.06 -3.26 -4.40
CA GLY A 391 8.11 -4.09 -5.61
C GLY A 391 6.83 -4.92 -5.82
N GLU A 392 6.41 -5.69 -4.81
CA GLU A 392 5.23 -6.55 -4.92
C GLU A 392 3.93 -5.75 -4.99
N GLY A 393 3.83 -4.61 -4.26
CA GLY A 393 2.69 -3.71 -4.38
C GLY A 393 2.50 -3.22 -5.82
N ASN A 394 3.58 -2.80 -6.48
CA ASN A 394 3.53 -2.44 -7.90
C ASN A 394 3.22 -3.63 -8.81
N ASN A 395 3.78 -4.81 -8.54
CA ASN A 395 3.58 -6.00 -9.37
C ASN A 395 2.11 -6.44 -9.43
N ILE A 396 1.39 -6.39 -8.29
CA ILE A 396 -0.05 -6.68 -8.27
C ILE A 396 -0.82 -5.73 -9.18
N ALA A 397 -0.46 -4.46 -9.18
CA ALA A 397 -1.09 -3.48 -10.05
C ALA A 397 -0.70 -3.68 -11.53
N ILE A 398 0.52 -4.12 -11.84
CA ILE A 398 0.93 -4.52 -13.21
C ILE A 398 0.02 -5.61 -13.77
N ASP A 399 -0.31 -6.62 -12.95
CA ASP A 399 -1.19 -7.73 -13.36
C ASP A 399 -2.61 -7.27 -13.71
N LEU A 400 -3.04 -6.13 -13.16
CA LEU A 400 -4.36 -5.54 -13.34
C LEU A 400 -4.41 -4.41 -14.35
N ALA A 401 -3.25 -3.90 -14.78
CA ALA A 401 -3.11 -2.76 -15.66
C ALA A 401 -3.54 -3.07 -17.09
N LEU A 402 -4.32 -2.19 -17.70
CA LEU A 402 -4.86 -2.33 -19.05
C LEU A 402 -4.10 -1.48 -20.08
N GLY A 403 -3.34 -0.47 -19.64
CA GLY A 403 -2.67 0.51 -20.49
C GLY A 403 -1.58 -0.08 -21.41
N GLU A 404 -1.31 0.62 -22.51
CA GLU A 404 -0.16 0.38 -23.39
C GLU A 404 1.16 0.70 -22.68
N TYR A 405 1.12 1.72 -21.80
CA TYR A 405 2.22 2.12 -20.93
C TYR A 405 1.82 1.98 -19.48
N ILE A 406 2.75 1.57 -18.63
CA ILE A 406 2.62 1.56 -17.19
C ILE A 406 3.50 2.66 -16.63
N TRP A 407 2.91 3.51 -15.81
CA TRP A 407 3.60 4.61 -15.16
C TRP A 407 3.68 4.38 -13.66
N PHE A 408 4.85 4.03 -13.18
CA PHE A 408 5.13 3.98 -11.75
C PHE A 408 5.31 5.39 -11.23
N LEU A 409 4.56 5.75 -10.19
CA LEU A 409 4.63 7.03 -9.53
C LEU A 409 4.53 6.83 -8.01
N ASN A 410 5.53 7.31 -7.28
CA ASN A 410 5.46 7.28 -5.82
C ASN A 410 4.35 8.21 -5.31
N ASN A 411 3.79 7.87 -4.16
CA ASN A 411 2.76 8.68 -3.51
C ASN A 411 3.28 10.03 -2.97
N ASP A 412 4.59 10.26 -2.98
CA ASP A 412 5.27 11.50 -2.64
C ASP A 412 6.03 12.13 -3.83
N ALA A 413 5.67 11.72 -5.05
CA ALA A 413 6.18 12.24 -6.31
C ALA A 413 5.06 12.97 -7.08
N PHE A 414 5.39 14.12 -7.67
CA PHE A 414 4.42 15.01 -8.32
C PHE A 414 4.96 15.45 -9.68
N ILE A 415 4.12 15.34 -10.71
CA ILE A 415 4.48 15.67 -12.07
C ILE A 415 3.61 16.80 -12.62
N ASP A 416 4.19 17.70 -13.41
CA ASP A 416 3.46 18.75 -14.14
C ASP A 416 3.01 18.25 -15.54
N THR A 417 2.03 18.96 -16.12
CA THR A 417 1.43 18.63 -17.42
C THR A 417 2.45 18.60 -18.54
N SER A 418 3.32 19.60 -18.61
CA SER A 418 4.35 19.73 -19.64
C SER A 418 5.31 18.53 -19.60
N SER A 419 5.76 18.17 -18.40
CA SER A 419 6.67 17.04 -18.19
C SER A 419 6.02 15.70 -18.52
N ALA A 420 4.77 15.48 -18.12
CA ALA A 420 4.04 14.27 -18.40
C ALA A 420 3.88 14.03 -19.92
N ILE A 421 3.43 15.04 -20.65
CA ILE A 421 3.21 14.94 -22.10
C ILE A 421 4.53 14.66 -22.84
N LYS A 422 5.65 15.30 -22.45
CA LYS A 422 6.96 15.07 -23.07
C LYS A 422 7.43 13.60 -22.88
N LEU A 423 7.23 13.01 -21.70
CA LEU A 423 7.57 11.60 -21.47
C LEU A 423 6.75 10.68 -22.39
N ILE A 424 5.45 10.92 -22.50
CA ILE A 424 4.56 10.15 -23.36
C ILE A 424 4.99 10.27 -24.83
N GLU A 425 5.28 11.47 -25.31
CA GLU A 425 5.75 11.70 -26.68
C GLU A 425 7.05 10.96 -27.00
N VAL A 426 7.99 10.87 -26.05
CA VAL A 426 9.22 10.08 -26.23
C VAL A 426 8.89 8.62 -26.48
N MET A 427 8.00 8.04 -25.66
CA MET A 427 7.58 6.64 -25.80
C MET A 427 6.86 6.35 -27.12
N GLU A 428 6.02 7.29 -27.58
CA GLU A 428 5.30 7.15 -28.85
C GLU A 428 6.19 7.23 -30.08
N LYS A 429 7.08 8.24 -30.08
CA LYS A 429 7.93 8.55 -31.23
C LYS A 429 9.10 7.58 -31.39
N ASN A 430 9.52 6.88 -30.35
CA ASN A 430 10.68 6.01 -30.37
C ASN A 430 10.38 4.61 -29.79
N LYS A 431 10.19 3.63 -30.67
CA LYS A 431 9.90 2.24 -30.30
C LYS A 431 11.06 1.55 -29.56
N LYS A 432 12.29 2.07 -29.67
CA LYS A 432 13.46 1.50 -28.97
C LYS A 432 13.51 1.87 -27.51
N VAL A 433 12.81 2.94 -27.08
CA VAL A 433 12.74 3.33 -25.69
C VAL A 433 11.79 2.38 -24.95
N GLY A 434 12.31 1.61 -24.01
CA GLY A 434 11.54 0.71 -23.17
C GLY A 434 11.03 1.40 -21.88
N ALA A 435 11.82 2.34 -21.37
CA ALA A 435 11.47 3.12 -20.18
C ALA A 435 12.05 4.53 -20.26
N VAL A 436 11.31 5.51 -19.70
CA VAL A 436 11.73 6.91 -19.64
C VAL A 436 11.26 7.56 -18.34
N GLY A 437 12.09 8.43 -17.75
CA GLY A 437 11.71 9.22 -16.58
C GLY A 437 12.19 10.68 -16.65
N PRO A 438 11.68 11.53 -15.75
CA PRO A 438 12.03 12.93 -15.63
C PRO A 438 13.31 13.13 -14.81
N VAL A 439 13.78 14.37 -14.76
CA VAL A 439 14.72 14.85 -13.74
C VAL A 439 13.94 15.04 -12.44
N MET A 440 14.36 14.39 -11.36
CA MET A 440 13.72 14.52 -10.04
C MET A 440 14.48 15.52 -9.16
N PHE A 441 13.73 16.30 -8.39
CA PHE A 441 14.27 17.31 -7.49
C PHE A 441 13.44 17.40 -6.19
N ASP A 442 14.08 17.87 -5.10
CA ASP A 442 13.46 18.03 -3.79
C ASP A 442 12.72 19.37 -3.63
N ALA A 443 12.02 19.56 -2.51
CA ALA A 443 11.32 20.80 -2.16
C ALA A 443 12.26 22.03 -2.11
N ASN A 444 13.55 21.82 -1.91
CA ASN A 444 14.57 22.88 -1.92
C ASN A 444 15.16 23.11 -3.32
N LYS A 445 14.61 22.53 -4.36
CA LYS A 445 15.12 22.55 -5.73
C LYS A 445 16.55 22.00 -5.89
N ASN A 446 16.93 21.02 -5.06
CA ASN A 446 18.14 20.25 -5.30
C ASN A 446 17.76 19.02 -6.13
N ILE A 447 18.57 18.69 -7.12
CA ILE A 447 18.37 17.51 -7.93
C ILE A 447 18.65 16.27 -7.08
N GLY A 448 17.67 15.38 -6.95
CA GLY A 448 17.83 14.07 -6.40
C GLY A 448 18.41 13.09 -7.42
N GLU A 449 17.88 13.16 -8.67
CA GLU A 449 18.32 12.29 -9.74
C GLU A 449 18.02 12.91 -11.13
N ALA A 450 18.96 12.72 -12.05
CA ALA A 450 18.77 12.96 -13.48
C ALA A 450 19.18 11.70 -14.27
N GLY A 451 18.60 10.56 -13.90
CA GLY A 451 19.03 9.22 -14.29
C GLY A 451 20.28 8.77 -13.54
N GLY A 452 20.70 7.54 -13.75
CA GLY A 452 21.85 6.95 -13.09
C GLY A 452 22.67 6.04 -14.01
N ILE A 453 23.90 5.80 -13.58
CA ILE A 453 24.81 4.84 -14.21
C ILE A 453 25.25 3.79 -13.20
N VAL A 454 25.48 2.58 -13.67
CA VAL A 454 26.04 1.48 -12.89
C VAL A 454 27.51 1.35 -13.27
N THR A 455 28.41 1.49 -12.31
CA THR A 455 29.85 1.34 -12.53
C THR A 455 30.23 -0.13 -12.74
N SER A 456 31.41 -0.38 -13.29
CA SER A 456 31.97 -1.74 -13.41
C SER A 456 32.14 -2.45 -12.06
N PHE A 457 32.06 -1.72 -10.97
CA PHE A 457 32.09 -2.25 -9.60
C PHE A 457 30.70 -2.44 -8.97
N GLY A 458 29.61 -2.29 -9.78
CA GLY A 458 28.24 -2.44 -9.31
C GLY A 458 27.73 -1.30 -8.44
N GLU A 459 28.43 -0.16 -8.39
CA GLU A 459 27.93 1.02 -7.69
C GLU A 459 26.98 1.81 -8.57
N VAL A 460 25.86 2.24 -7.97
CA VAL A 460 24.85 3.05 -8.64
C VAL A 460 25.14 4.53 -8.37
N VAL A 461 25.42 5.28 -9.41
CA VAL A 461 25.75 6.72 -9.35
C VAL A 461 24.61 7.53 -9.95
N GLN A 462 23.90 8.27 -9.09
CA GLN A 462 22.84 9.19 -9.51
C GLN A 462 23.44 10.45 -10.16
N LEU A 463 23.05 10.73 -11.38
CA LEU A 463 23.56 11.86 -12.14
C LEU A 463 22.99 13.18 -11.59
N ALA A 464 23.84 14.18 -11.53
CA ALA A 464 23.55 15.56 -11.07
C ALA A 464 23.03 15.66 -9.62
N LYS A 465 23.07 14.61 -8.80
CA LYS A 465 22.60 14.62 -7.42
C LYS A 465 23.19 15.75 -6.59
N GLY A 466 22.35 16.44 -5.82
CA GLY A 466 22.72 17.56 -4.95
C GLY A 466 22.97 18.90 -5.68
N ARG A 467 22.88 18.93 -7.01
CA ARG A 467 22.98 20.20 -7.76
C ARG A 467 21.70 21.00 -7.66
N LYS A 468 21.83 22.32 -7.53
CA LYS A 468 20.69 23.23 -7.51
C LYS A 468 20.05 23.30 -8.89
N LEU A 469 18.74 23.15 -8.95
CA LEU A 469 17.94 23.32 -10.15
C LEU A 469 17.64 24.82 -10.33
N ASP A 470 18.62 25.55 -10.85
CA ASP A 470 18.50 26.94 -11.25
C ASP A 470 18.29 27.08 -12.76
N GLU A 471 17.97 28.28 -13.23
CA GLU A 471 17.73 28.57 -14.66
C GLU A 471 18.91 28.15 -15.55
N LYS A 472 20.15 28.40 -15.08
CA LYS A 472 21.37 28.04 -15.83
C LYS A 472 21.51 26.52 -15.97
N PHE A 473 21.16 25.78 -14.94
CA PHE A 473 21.25 24.33 -14.97
C PHE A 473 20.08 23.70 -15.74
N CYS A 474 18.86 24.28 -15.66
CA CYS A 474 17.73 23.88 -16.53
C CYS A 474 18.10 23.98 -18.00
N ARG A 475 18.69 25.10 -18.45
CA ARG A 475 19.17 25.25 -19.84
C ARG A 475 20.18 24.16 -20.24
N LYS A 476 21.05 23.72 -19.33
CA LYS A 476 21.98 22.60 -19.60
C LYS A 476 21.25 21.28 -19.73
N LEU A 477 20.27 21.03 -18.90
CA LEU A 477 19.44 19.83 -18.98
C LEU A 477 18.59 19.80 -20.25
N GLU A 478 18.03 20.95 -20.65
CA GLU A 478 17.31 21.11 -21.92
C GLU A 478 18.23 20.84 -23.12
N GLN A 479 19.46 21.36 -23.10
CA GLN A 479 20.47 21.09 -24.14
C GLN A 479 20.91 19.63 -24.18
N MET A 480 20.92 18.95 -23.04
CA MET A 480 21.16 17.51 -22.96
C MET A 480 20.05 16.71 -23.68
N GLY A 481 18.82 17.21 -23.64
CA GLY A 481 17.66 16.58 -24.25
C GLY A 481 17.41 15.18 -23.67
N ARG A 482 17.37 14.18 -24.54
CA ARG A 482 17.24 12.77 -24.16
C ARG A 482 18.61 12.15 -23.92
N LYS A 483 18.76 11.39 -22.83
CA LYS A 483 20.01 10.70 -22.53
C LYS A 483 19.73 9.26 -22.13
N VAL A 484 20.37 8.32 -22.83
CA VAL A 484 20.39 6.91 -22.42
C VAL A 484 21.20 6.75 -21.15
N VAL A 485 20.63 6.07 -20.16
CA VAL A 485 21.21 5.81 -18.85
C VAL A 485 21.09 4.34 -18.47
N ASP A 486 21.68 3.93 -17.35
CA ASP A 486 21.54 2.55 -16.91
C ASP A 486 20.26 2.33 -16.12
N TYR A 487 19.82 3.36 -15.36
CA TYR A 487 18.54 3.30 -14.69
C TYR A 487 17.92 4.70 -14.49
N VAL A 488 16.63 4.70 -14.25
CA VAL A 488 15.84 5.81 -13.71
C VAL A 488 15.01 5.23 -12.57
N SER A 489 14.90 5.96 -11.47
CA SER A 489 14.14 5.50 -10.30
C SER A 489 12.65 5.31 -10.62
N ALA A 490 12.10 4.23 -10.14
CA ALA A 490 10.68 3.94 -10.27
C ALA A 490 9.77 4.85 -9.42
N ALA A 491 10.34 5.82 -8.70
CA ALA A 491 9.57 6.90 -8.11
C ALA A 491 8.81 7.72 -9.15
N ASN A 492 9.33 7.79 -10.40
CA ASN A 492 8.62 8.30 -11.57
C ASN A 492 9.19 7.68 -12.85
N LEU A 493 8.63 6.57 -13.30
CA LEU A 493 9.12 5.80 -14.43
C LEU A 493 7.98 5.34 -15.34
N LEU A 494 7.98 5.79 -16.59
CA LEU A 494 7.06 5.35 -17.64
C LEU A 494 7.69 4.20 -18.44
N VAL A 495 7.01 3.03 -18.48
CA VAL A 495 7.52 1.78 -19.07
C VAL A 495 6.52 1.22 -20.08
N ARG A 496 6.98 0.57 -21.16
CA ARG A 496 6.10 -0.21 -22.02
C ARG A 496 5.53 -1.41 -21.30
N ALA A 497 4.21 -1.51 -21.26
CA ALA A 497 3.52 -2.60 -20.56
C ALA A 497 3.90 -3.99 -21.12
N GLU A 498 4.16 -4.11 -22.43
CA GLU A 498 4.56 -5.36 -23.07
C GLU A 498 5.85 -5.94 -22.47
N ILE A 499 6.80 -5.07 -22.08
CA ILE A 499 8.07 -5.50 -21.46
C ILE A 499 7.80 -6.10 -20.09
N LEU A 500 6.99 -5.41 -19.26
CA LEU A 500 6.65 -5.88 -17.92
C LEU A 500 5.86 -7.19 -17.98
N ARG A 501 4.92 -7.31 -18.92
CA ARG A 501 4.13 -8.53 -19.10
C ARG A 501 4.95 -9.71 -19.61
N SER A 502 5.98 -9.45 -20.44
CA SER A 502 6.82 -10.50 -21.03
C SER A 502 8.02 -10.88 -20.16
N HIS A 503 8.58 -9.94 -19.40
CA HIS A 503 9.84 -10.12 -18.67
C HIS A 503 9.72 -9.87 -17.16
N GLY A 504 8.47 -9.67 -16.66
CA GLY A 504 8.17 -9.42 -15.25
C GLY A 504 8.45 -7.98 -14.81
N GLY A 505 7.80 -7.61 -13.71
CA GLY A 505 7.99 -6.33 -13.03
C GLY A 505 9.20 -6.34 -12.09
N PHE A 506 9.00 -5.97 -10.83
CA PHE A 506 10.05 -5.90 -9.81
C PHE A 506 10.37 -7.29 -9.23
N ASP A 507 11.65 -7.61 -9.06
CA ASP A 507 12.08 -8.87 -8.49
C ASP A 507 11.94 -8.86 -6.96
N TYR A 508 11.10 -9.79 -6.42
CA TYR A 508 10.83 -9.95 -4.99
C TYR A 508 12.09 -10.12 -4.13
N SER A 509 13.17 -10.49 -4.73
CA SER A 509 14.41 -10.79 -4.04
C SER A 509 15.13 -9.57 -3.49
N TYR A 510 14.72 -8.36 -3.93
CA TYR A 510 15.18 -7.08 -3.39
C TYR A 510 14.27 -6.54 -2.26
N GLU A 511 13.24 -7.27 -1.87
CA GLU A 511 12.39 -6.85 -0.74
C GLU A 511 13.21 -6.68 0.55
N PRO A 512 12.88 -5.65 1.35
CA PRO A 512 11.73 -4.75 1.20
C PRO A 512 11.95 -3.54 0.29
N PHE A 513 13.19 -3.14 -0.05
CA PHE A 513 13.49 -1.95 -0.86
C PHE A 513 14.95 -1.87 -1.32
N TYR A 514 15.20 -1.00 -2.31
CA TYR A 514 16.44 -0.64 -3.00
C TYR A 514 16.98 -1.70 -3.98
N TYR A 515 17.46 -1.20 -5.11
CA TYR A 515 17.99 -1.91 -6.29
C TYR A 515 16.95 -2.62 -7.15
N GLU A 516 15.66 -2.69 -6.75
CA GLU A 516 14.60 -3.30 -7.55
C GLU A 516 14.32 -2.52 -8.84
N ASP A 517 14.40 -1.20 -8.82
CA ASP A 517 14.26 -0.31 -9.98
C ASP A 517 15.48 -0.35 -10.89
N THR A 518 16.67 -0.36 -10.31
CA THR A 518 17.92 -0.50 -11.05
C THR A 518 17.97 -1.86 -11.76
N ASP A 519 17.60 -2.95 -11.09
CA ASP A 519 17.49 -4.29 -11.67
C ASP A 519 16.48 -4.33 -12.83
N LEU A 520 15.29 -3.73 -12.63
CA LEU A 520 14.28 -3.64 -13.68
C LEU A 520 14.82 -2.90 -14.93
N CYS A 521 15.46 -1.75 -14.74
CA CYS A 521 16.03 -0.98 -15.86
C CYS A 521 17.12 -1.75 -16.60
N LEU A 522 18.01 -2.45 -15.90
CA LEU A 522 19.03 -3.27 -16.53
C LEU A 522 18.43 -4.45 -17.30
N ARG A 523 17.36 -5.09 -16.78
CA ARG A 523 16.64 -6.14 -17.53
C ARG A 523 15.98 -5.59 -18.79
N ILE A 524 15.40 -4.38 -18.76
CA ILE A 524 14.85 -3.69 -19.94
C ILE A 524 15.95 -3.48 -21.00
N LYS A 525 17.15 -3.06 -20.57
CA LYS A 525 18.31 -2.90 -21.48
C LYS A 525 18.78 -4.23 -22.04
N GLN A 526 18.80 -5.28 -21.25
CA GLN A 526 19.25 -6.60 -21.65
C GLN A 526 18.37 -7.22 -22.75
N VAL A 527 17.06 -6.94 -22.74
CA VAL A 527 16.13 -7.35 -23.82
C VAL A 527 16.14 -6.42 -25.04
N GLY A 528 17.08 -5.47 -25.08
CA GLY A 528 17.37 -4.67 -26.28
C GLY A 528 16.68 -3.31 -26.35
N PHE A 529 16.02 -2.86 -25.27
CA PHE A 529 15.44 -1.53 -25.21
C PHE A 529 16.38 -0.53 -24.51
N ASP A 530 16.16 0.75 -24.76
CA ASP A 530 16.87 1.83 -24.10
C ASP A 530 16.08 2.31 -22.85
N VAL A 531 16.80 2.70 -21.80
CA VAL A 531 16.29 3.42 -20.64
C VAL A 531 16.80 4.85 -20.74
N GLU A 532 15.89 5.83 -20.68
CA GLU A 532 16.25 7.23 -20.92
C GLU A 532 15.79 8.16 -19.78
N VAL A 533 16.56 9.21 -19.56
CA VAL A 533 16.13 10.37 -18.81
C VAL A 533 15.90 11.54 -19.75
N LEU A 534 14.83 12.30 -19.52
CA LEU A 534 14.48 13.45 -20.32
C LEU A 534 14.83 14.76 -19.59
N GLY A 535 15.82 15.51 -20.10
CA GLY A 535 16.38 16.67 -19.43
C GLY A 535 15.46 17.89 -19.31
N ASN A 536 14.38 17.96 -20.09
CA ASN A 536 13.37 19.01 -20.03
C ASN A 536 12.01 18.53 -19.47
N SER A 537 12.02 17.43 -18.72
CA SER A 537 10.89 16.93 -17.97
C SER A 537 11.27 16.87 -16.49
N TYR A 538 10.43 17.35 -15.60
CA TYR A 538 10.73 17.54 -14.19
C TYR A 538 9.67 16.89 -13.29
N CYS A 539 10.12 16.38 -12.13
CA CYS A 539 9.25 15.83 -11.10
C CYS A 539 9.71 16.28 -9.72
N LEU A 540 8.83 16.84 -8.93
CA LEU A 540 9.08 17.10 -7.51
C LEU A 540 8.92 15.78 -6.75
N HIS A 541 9.94 15.36 -5.99
CA HIS A 541 9.92 14.17 -5.16
C HIS A 541 10.38 14.50 -3.73
N LEU A 542 9.52 14.20 -2.75
CA LEU A 542 9.77 14.54 -1.34
C LEU A 542 10.59 13.45 -0.62
N GLU A 543 11.58 12.90 -1.23
CA GLU A 543 12.43 11.78 -0.83
C GLU A 543 12.35 11.34 0.67
N ASN A 544 12.30 10.03 0.92
CA ASN A 544 12.37 9.41 2.25
C ASN A 544 11.19 9.67 3.20
N THR A 545 10.03 10.08 2.72
CA THR A 545 8.85 10.30 3.58
C THR A 545 8.36 9.02 4.25
N SER A 546 8.44 7.88 3.57
CA SER A 546 8.06 6.56 4.10
C SER A 546 9.25 5.79 4.71
N THR A 547 10.46 5.95 4.18
CA THR A 547 11.65 5.21 4.62
C THR A 547 12.24 5.73 5.93
N ARG A 548 11.98 6.97 6.32
CA ARG A 548 12.43 7.51 7.62
C ARG A 548 11.92 6.72 8.84
N GLU A 549 10.79 6.07 8.72
CA GLU A 549 10.23 5.22 9.78
C GLU A 549 11.05 3.91 9.96
N PHE A 550 11.85 3.52 8.96
CA PHE A 550 12.70 2.33 8.96
C PHE A 550 14.19 2.62 9.22
N LEU A 551 14.57 3.87 9.50
CA LEU A 551 15.97 4.28 9.78
C LEU A 551 16.46 3.71 11.13
N THR A 552 16.63 2.41 11.18
CA THR A 552 17.24 1.66 12.29
C THR A 552 18.49 0.94 11.78
N ASP A 553 19.24 0.29 12.67
CA ASP A 553 20.37 -0.59 12.30
C ASP A 553 19.97 -1.66 11.27
N LYS A 554 18.69 -2.05 11.24
CA LYS A 554 18.11 -2.96 10.24
C LYS A 554 18.05 -2.37 8.84
N PHE A 555 17.93 -1.05 8.70
CA PHE A 555 17.89 -0.38 7.40
C PHE A 555 19.21 -0.59 6.65
N GLN A 556 20.35 -0.27 7.29
CA GLN A 556 21.67 -0.41 6.66
C GLN A 556 21.96 -1.86 6.25
N SER A 557 21.63 -2.81 7.11
CA SER A 557 21.83 -4.24 6.80
C SER A 557 20.94 -4.71 5.65
N THR A 558 19.72 -4.17 5.51
CA THR A 558 18.82 -4.47 4.39
C THR A 558 19.34 -3.92 3.07
N VAL A 559 19.78 -2.66 3.05
CA VAL A 559 20.38 -2.03 1.86
C VAL A 559 21.66 -2.78 1.44
N ALA A 560 22.50 -3.16 2.40
CA ALA A 560 23.72 -3.94 2.14
C ALA A 560 23.42 -5.28 1.50
N ARG A 561 22.36 -5.98 1.95
CA ARG A 561 21.91 -7.26 1.37
C ARG A 561 21.39 -7.09 -0.06
N SER A 562 20.56 -6.07 -0.32
CA SER A 562 20.07 -5.78 -1.68
C SER A 562 21.24 -5.43 -2.62
N ARG A 563 22.21 -4.65 -2.13
CA ARG A 563 23.43 -4.31 -2.87
C ARG A 563 24.27 -5.55 -3.19
N GLU A 564 24.52 -6.41 -2.21
CA GLU A 564 25.29 -7.64 -2.41
C GLU A 564 24.63 -8.56 -3.46
N LYS A 565 23.31 -8.69 -3.41
CA LYS A 565 22.55 -9.44 -4.38
C LYS A 565 22.62 -8.83 -5.77
N PHE A 566 22.47 -7.51 -5.88
CA PHE A 566 22.61 -6.79 -7.12
C PHE A 566 24.01 -6.99 -7.72
N PHE A 567 25.04 -6.87 -6.89
CA PHE A 567 26.42 -7.06 -7.29
C PHE A 567 26.70 -8.49 -7.79
N SER A 568 26.24 -9.52 -7.07
CA SER A 568 26.41 -10.91 -7.48
C SER A 568 25.71 -11.20 -8.81
N ARG A 569 24.54 -10.61 -9.06
CA ARG A 569 23.77 -10.82 -10.29
C ARG A 569 24.38 -10.10 -11.51
N TRP A 570 24.75 -8.85 -11.34
CA TRP A 570 25.07 -7.96 -12.47
C TRP A 570 26.56 -7.74 -12.70
N VAL A 571 27.43 -8.04 -11.75
CA VAL A 571 28.86 -7.79 -11.82
C VAL A 571 29.70 -9.07 -11.77
N MET A 572 29.33 -10.03 -10.89
CA MET A 572 30.12 -11.26 -10.68
C MET A 572 29.65 -12.42 -11.56
N SER A 573 28.47 -12.36 -12.15
CA SER A 573 27.97 -13.44 -12.98
C SER A 573 28.51 -13.31 -14.41
N ASP A 574 29.22 -14.32 -14.87
CA ASP A 574 29.59 -14.49 -16.30
C ASP A 574 28.37 -14.86 -17.15
N GLU A 575 27.32 -15.37 -16.57
CA GLU A 575 26.03 -15.61 -17.21
C GLU A 575 25.17 -14.35 -17.10
N ASN A 576 24.90 -13.71 -18.26
CA ASN A 576 23.89 -12.64 -18.30
C ASN A 576 22.58 -13.16 -17.72
N PRO A 577 22.07 -12.62 -16.58
CA PRO A 577 20.83 -13.09 -16.00
C PRO A 577 19.70 -12.73 -16.95
N ILE A 578 19.25 -13.71 -17.73
CA ILE A 578 18.16 -13.51 -18.68
C ILE A 578 16.92 -13.13 -17.90
N PRO A 579 16.33 -11.97 -18.16
CA PRO A 579 15.05 -11.60 -17.54
C PRO A 579 14.00 -12.61 -18.03
N TYR A 580 13.28 -13.16 -17.05
CA TYR A 580 12.35 -14.20 -17.35
C TYR A 580 10.92 -13.75 -17.03
N CYS A 581 10.08 -13.81 -18.03
CA CYS A 581 8.70 -14.28 -17.93
C CYS A 581 8.33 -14.79 -19.31
N GLU A 582 8.37 -16.09 -19.55
CA GLU A 582 7.49 -16.60 -20.60
C GLU A 582 6.06 -16.21 -20.18
N PRO A 583 5.27 -15.62 -21.05
CA PRO A 583 3.88 -15.33 -20.73
C PRO A 583 3.25 -16.62 -20.20
N VAL A 584 2.52 -16.50 -19.11
CA VAL A 584 1.71 -17.59 -18.59
C VAL A 584 0.81 -18.01 -19.76
N GLY A 585 1.13 -19.14 -20.39
CA GLY A 585 0.43 -19.58 -21.59
C GLY A 585 -1.06 -19.65 -21.32
N LYS A 586 -1.91 -19.42 -22.31
CA LYS A 586 -3.35 -19.66 -22.16
C LYS A 586 -3.55 -21.08 -21.66
N ALA A 587 -4.35 -21.21 -20.58
CA ALA A 587 -4.72 -22.52 -20.06
C ALA A 587 -5.14 -23.44 -21.22
N ARG A 588 -4.66 -24.68 -21.23
CA ARG A 588 -5.12 -25.67 -22.19
C ARG A 588 -6.62 -25.88 -21.98
N ASP A 589 -7.33 -26.18 -23.06
CA ASP A 589 -8.72 -26.62 -22.99
C ASP A 589 -8.80 -27.95 -22.22
N CYS A 590 -8.98 -27.88 -20.91
CA CYS A 590 -9.21 -29.04 -20.07
C CYS A 590 -10.37 -28.72 -19.10
N ASP A 591 -11.31 -29.68 -18.97
CA ASP A 591 -12.52 -29.47 -18.20
C ASP A 591 -12.31 -29.56 -16.68
N ARG A 592 -11.14 -30.04 -16.22
CA ARG A 592 -10.86 -30.31 -14.81
C ARG A 592 -10.14 -29.15 -14.14
N THR A 593 -10.57 -28.80 -12.92
CA THR A 593 -10.05 -27.68 -12.14
C THR A 593 -9.36 -28.16 -10.86
N LEU A 594 -8.18 -27.57 -10.56
CA LEU A 594 -7.43 -27.82 -9.32
C LEU A 594 -7.23 -26.51 -8.55
N GLY A 595 -7.73 -26.46 -7.32
CA GLY A 595 -7.41 -25.39 -6.37
C GLY A 595 -6.23 -25.79 -5.47
N ILE A 596 -5.17 -25.01 -5.44
CA ILE A 596 -4.00 -25.25 -4.57
C ILE A 596 -3.91 -24.12 -3.54
N TYR A 597 -4.15 -24.43 -2.28
CA TYR A 597 -4.07 -23.48 -1.19
C TYR A 597 -2.76 -23.59 -0.40
N THR A 598 -2.12 -22.45 -0.18
CA THR A 598 -1.00 -22.30 0.76
C THR A 598 -1.21 -21.09 1.66
N PRO A 599 -1.09 -21.24 3.00
CA PRO A 599 -1.15 -20.13 3.93
C PRO A 599 0.17 -19.34 4.00
N PHE A 600 1.21 -19.78 3.27
CA PHE A 600 2.54 -19.21 3.31
C PHE A 600 2.75 -18.26 2.12
N PRO A 601 3.54 -17.17 2.33
CA PRO A 601 3.96 -16.32 1.22
C PRO A 601 4.77 -17.12 0.19
N ILE A 602 4.54 -16.88 -1.09
CA ILE A 602 5.33 -17.50 -2.15
C ILE A 602 6.74 -16.90 -2.16
N ALA A 603 7.73 -17.72 -1.80
CA ALA A 603 9.14 -17.37 -1.67
C ALA A 603 10.03 -18.58 -1.93
N LEU A 604 11.35 -18.43 -1.86
CA LEU A 604 12.27 -19.58 -1.92
C LEU A 604 12.20 -20.38 -0.63
N GLY A 605 11.71 -21.62 -0.73
CA GLY A 605 11.62 -22.53 0.39
C GLY A 605 11.31 -23.96 -0.03
N GLY A 606 11.51 -24.90 0.89
CA GLY A 606 11.23 -26.33 0.60
C GLY A 606 9.74 -26.60 0.37
N GLY A 607 8.87 -25.94 1.14
CA GLY A 607 7.42 -26.07 0.99
C GLY A 607 6.93 -25.53 -0.34
N GLU A 608 7.42 -24.38 -0.73
CA GLU A 608 7.08 -23.73 -1.99
C GLU A 608 7.61 -24.53 -3.18
N ASN A 609 8.84 -25.05 -3.12
CA ASN A 609 9.37 -25.98 -4.13
C ASN A 609 8.46 -27.21 -4.30
N TYR A 610 7.96 -27.75 -3.17
CA TYR A 610 7.07 -28.90 -3.19
C TYR A 610 5.75 -28.58 -3.90
N ILE A 611 5.04 -27.56 -3.42
CA ILE A 611 3.69 -27.24 -3.91
C ILE A 611 3.70 -26.71 -5.36
N LEU A 612 4.72 -25.95 -5.74
CA LEU A 612 4.90 -25.45 -7.09
C LEU A 612 5.27 -26.58 -8.07
N SER A 613 6.10 -27.53 -7.63
CA SER A 613 6.40 -28.74 -8.44
C SER A 613 5.17 -29.63 -8.60
N LEU A 614 4.32 -29.74 -7.55
CA LEU A 614 3.06 -30.48 -7.61
C LEU A 614 2.07 -29.81 -8.58
N ALA A 615 1.98 -28.49 -8.52
CA ALA A 615 1.18 -27.70 -9.46
C ALA A 615 1.65 -27.86 -10.90
N ALA A 616 2.96 -27.81 -11.14
CA ALA A 616 3.54 -28.03 -12.47
C ALA A 616 3.20 -29.42 -13.02
N ALA A 617 3.22 -30.46 -12.18
CA ALA A 617 2.83 -31.82 -12.56
C ALA A 617 1.34 -31.91 -12.93
N ALA A 618 0.47 -31.18 -12.22
CA ALA A 618 -0.97 -31.17 -12.47
C ALA A 618 -1.38 -30.33 -13.68
N ALA A 619 -0.66 -29.26 -13.97
CA ALA A 619 -0.97 -28.30 -15.05
C ALA A 619 -0.91 -28.91 -16.46
N GLU A 620 -0.38 -30.14 -16.60
CA GLU A 620 -0.42 -30.88 -17.85
C GLU A 620 -1.84 -31.38 -18.21
N SER A 621 -2.73 -31.56 -17.20
CA SER A 621 -4.07 -32.14 -17.37
C SER A 621 -5.19 -31.38 -16.65
N MET A 622 -4.89 -30.32 -15.93
CA MET A 622 -5.86 -29.56 -15.12
C MET A 622 -5.62 -28.04 -15.18
N HIS A 623 -6.69 -27.26 -15.03
CA HIS A 623 -6.59 -25.83 -14.76
C HIS A 623 -6.19 -25.61 -13.30
N VAL A 624 -4.99 -25.11 -13.07
CA VAL A 624 -4.46 -24.84 -11.74
C VAL A 624 -4.81 -23.41 -11.30
N THR A 625 -5.37 -23.28 -10.11
CA THR A 625 -5.58 -22.00 -9.43
C THR A 625 -4.85 -22.03 -8.09
N PHE A 626 -3.85 -21.16 -7.91
CA PHE A 626 -3.24 -20.93 -6.62
C PHE A 626 -4.16 -20.06 -5.76
N ILE A 627 -4.37 -20.48 -4.52
CA ILE A 627 -5.19 -19.77 -3.54
C ILE A 627 -4.27 -19.35 -2.38
N THR A 628 -4.21 -18.07 -2.12
CA THR A 628 -3.32 -17.47 -1.10
C THR A 628 -4.12 -16.63 -0.10
N ASP A 629 -3.62 -16.48 1.12
CA ASP A 629 -4.21 -15.59 2.12
C ASP A 629 -3.94 -14.11 1.82
N VAL A 630 -2.89 -13.84 1.06
CA VAL A 630 -2.44 -12.50 0.69
C VAL A 630 -2.34 -12.42 -0.82
N GLN A 631 -2.78 -11.33 -1.38
CA GLN A 631 -2.60 -11.06 -2.81
C GLN A 631 -1.13 -11.26 -3.19
N THR A 632 -0.93 -11.92 -4.31
CA THR A 632 0.39 -12.29 -4.82
C THR A 632 0.39 -12.11 -6.34
N SER A 633 1.44 -11.48 -6.88
CA SER A 633 1.54 -11.19 -8.31
C SER A 633 1.95 -12.42 -9.12
N VAL A 634 1.57 -12.44 -10.41
CA VAL A 634 2.07 -13.42 -11.40
C VAL A 634 3.60 -13.31 -11.53
N THR A 635 4.12 -12.08 -11.49
CA THR A 635 5.56 -11.79 -11.53
C THR A 635 6.31 -12.53 -10.40
N ARG A 636 5.78 -12.48 -9.16
CA ARG A 636 6.39 -13.18 -8.01
C ARG A 636 6.45 -14.70 -8.23
N PHE A 637 5.35 -15.29 -8.67
CA PHE A 637 5.33 -16.72 -9.02
C PHE A 637 6.37 -17.06 -10.10
N ALA A 638 6.44 -16.27 -11.17
CA ALA A 638 7.37 -16.48 -12.27
C ALA A 638 8.83 -16.45 -11.81
N PHE A 639 9.20 -15.48 -10.99
CA PHE A 639 10.56 -15.39 -10.44
C PHE A 639 10.88 -16.54 -9.47
N VAL A 640 9.94 -16.93 -8.62
CA VAL A 640 10.14 -18.07 -7.71
C VAL A 640 10.25 -19.39 -8.49
N LEU A 641 9.43 -19.60 -9.52
CA LEU A 641 9.54 -20.77 -10.42
C LEU A 641 10.92 -20.83 -11.09
N ARG A 642 11.38 -19.70 -11.64
CA ARG A 642 12.72 -19.57 -12.22
C ARG A 642 13.82 -19.96 -11.23
N ASP A 643 13.79 -19.34 -10.03
CA ASP A 643 14.83 -19.55 -9.00
C ASP A 643 14.83 -20.98 -8.45
N LEU A 644 13.68 -21.66 -8.51
CA LEU A 644 13.54 -23.09 -8.20
C LEU A 644 13.88 -24.02 -9.38
N GLY A 645 14.15 -23.47 -10.57
CA GLY A 645 14.37 -24.26 -11.78
C GLY A 645 13.13 -25.04 -12.23
N ILE A 646 11.93 -24.53 -11.94
CA ILE A 646 10.67 -25.10 -12.40
C ILE A 646 10.27 -24.41 -13.71
N LYS A 647 10.02 -25.22 -14.75
CA LYS A 647 9.52 -24.67 -16.02
C LYS A 647 8.16 -24.02 -15.80
N ASN A 648 7.97 -22.83 -16.39
CA ASN A 648 6.71 -22.11 -16.29
C ASN A 648 5.54 -22.90 -16.91
N PHE A 649 4.36 -22.74 -16.34
CA PHE A 649 3.12 -23.40 -16.75
C PHE A 649 1.93 -22.46 -16.56
N PRO A 650 0.80 -22.68 -17.24
CA PRO A 650 -0.40 -21.85 -17.07
C PRO A 650 -1.03 -22.05 -15.68
N PHE A 651 -1.34 -20.95 -14.99
CA PHE A 651 -2.07 -20.96 -13.73
C PHE A 651 -2.88 -19.67 -13.55
N ALA A 652 -3.85 -19.70 -12.64
CA ALA A 652 -4.54 -18.53 -12.12
C ALA A 652 -4.14 -18.31 -10.66
N ILE A 653 -4.28 -17.10 -10.17
CA ILE A 653 -4.08 -16.74 -8.77
C ILE A 653 -5.38 -16.13 -8.25
N ALA A 654 -5.77 -16.49 -7.04
CA ALA A 654 -6.90 -15.90 -6.35
C ALA A 654 -6.64 -15.86 -4.85
N THR A 655 -7.29 -14.95 -4.16
CA THR A 655 -7.32 -14.94 -2.70
C THR A 655 -8.33 -15.96 -2.18
N ARG A 656 -8.22 -16.30 -0.89
CA ARG A 656 -9.17 -17.17 -0.22
C ARG A 656 -10.62 -16.66 -0.31
N ASP A 657 -10.81 -15.36 -0.22
CA ASP A 657 -12.14 -14.73 -0.26
C ASP A 657 -12.76 -14.81 -1.66
N GLU A 658 -11.98 -14.57 -2.72
CA GLU A 658 -12.40 -14.73 -4.11
C GLU A 658 -12.78 -16.18 -4.45
N CYS A 659 -12.17 -17.16 -3.79
CA CYS A 659 -12.45 -18.56 -3.99
C CYS A 659 -13.55 -19.12 -3.05
N SER A 660 -14.13 -18.33 -2.16
CA SER A 660 -15.10 -18.79 -1.16
C SER A 660 -16.34 -19.46 -1.76
N SER A 661 -16.80 -19.01 -2.92
CA SER A 661 -17.96 -19.55 -3.66
C SER A 661 -17.59 -20.51 -4.79
N ARG A 662 -16.32 -20.64 -5.16
CA ARG A 662 -15.87 -21.46 -6.29
C ARG A 662 -15.68 -22.91 -5.86
N GLU A 663 -16.22 -23.86 -6.63
CA GLU A 663 -16.01 -25.30 -6.43
C GLU A 663 -14.99 -25.84 -7.43
N PHE A 664 -14.01 -26.60 -6.93
CA PHE A 664 -12.99 -27.27 -7.73
C PHE A 664 -13.30 -28.77 -7.85
N ASP A 665 -12.81 -29.42 -8.91
CA ASP A 665 -12.89 -30.87 -9.01
C ASP A 665 -11.97 -31.54 -7.99
N LEU A 666 -10.78 -30.98 -7.81
CA LEU A 666 -9.82 -31.36 -6.76
C LEU A 666 -9.28 -30.12 -6.07
N ALA A 667 -9.11 -30.17 -4.77
CA ALA A 667 -8.32 -29.17 -4.06
C ALA A 667 -7.19 -29.84 -3.26
N ILE A 668 -6.06 -29.12 -3.17
CA ILE A 668 -4.91 -29.53 -2.36
C ILE A 668 -4.56 -28.35 -1.45
N SER A 669 -4.56 -28.57 -0.14
CA SER A 669 -4.05 -27.57 0.81
C SER A 669 -2.75 -28.02 1.42
N MET A 670 -1.81 -27.11 1.57
CA MET A 670 -0.55 -27.33 2.28
C MET A 670 -0.60 -26.72 3.68
N GLY A 671 0.00 -27.38 4.64
CA GLY A 671 0.15 -26.82 5.99
C GLY A 671 1.14 -27.59 6.85
N ASN A 672 1.45 -26.99 8.00
CA ASN A 672 2.39 -27.55 8.99
C ASN A 672 1.69 -28.35 10.09
N GLU A 673 0.37 -28.28 10.14
CA GLU A 673 -0.42 -29.04 11.12
C GLU A 673 -1.02 -30.29 10.46
N ILE A 674 -1.42 -31.25 11.28
CA ILE A 674 -2.05 -32.52 10.78
C ILE A 674 -3.46 -32.26 10.23
N VAL A 675 -4.11 -31.20 10.68
CA VAL A 675 -5.44 -30.80 10.22
C VAL A 675 -5.36 -29.43 9.55
N PRO A 676 -5.89 -29.26 8.34
CA PRO A 676 -5.80 -28.01 7.61
C PRO A 676 -6.53 -26.86 8.32
N GLY A 677 -5.93 -25.66 8.33
CA GLY A 677 -6.56 -24.44 8.84
C GLY A 677 -7.78 -24.01 8.01
N TRP A 678 -7.68 -24.16 6.69
CA TRP A 678 -8.73 -23.85 5.73
C TRP A 678 -8.79 -24.90 4.63
N ILE A 679 -9.98 -25.13 4.09
CA ILE A 679 -10.26 -26.13 3.04
C ILE A 679 -11.01 -25.43 1.91
N PRO A 680 -10.46 -25.38 0.69
CA PRO A 680 -11.19 -24.93 -0.49
C PRO A 680 -12.42 -25.79 -0.75
N ARG A 681 -13.49 -25.21 -1.28
CA ARG A 681 -14.65 -25.98 -1.70
C ARG A 681 -14.29 -26.82 -2.93
N ALA A 682 -14.34 -28.14 -2.80
CA ALA A 682 -13.98 -29.07 -3.87
C ALA A 682 -14.75 -30.40 -3.75
N ARG A 683 -14.86 -31.09 -4.87
CA ARG A 683 -15.44 -32.45 -4.91
C ARG A 683 -14.55 -33.47 -4.20
N LYS A 684 -13.24 -33.32 -4.35
CA LYS A 684 -12.18 -34.10 -3.73
C LYS A 684 -11.17 -33.22 -3.05
N PHE A 685 -10.65 -33.67 -1.90
CA PHE A 685 -9.69 -32.85 -1.15
C PHE A 685 -8.53 -33.70 -0.61
N ILE A 686 -7.30 -33.29 -0.97
CA ILE A 686 -6.04 -33.85 -0.50
C ILE A 686 -5.36 -32.84 0.44
N TYR A 687 -4.80 -33.31 1.52
CA TYR A 687 -4.03 -32.45 2.41
C TYR A 687 -2.53 -32.80 2.39
N HIS A 688 -1.70 -31.84 2.04
CA HIS A 688 -0.25 -31.96 2.17
C HIS A 688 0.21 -31.51 3.55
N CYS A 689 0.53 -32.49 4.42
CA CYS A 689 1.10 -32.23 5.73
C CYS A 689 2.63 -32.12 5.60
N GLN A 690 3.17 -30.91 5.67
CA GLN A 690 4.60 -30.64 5.51
C GLN A 690 5.37 -30.96 6.79
N PHE A 691 4.82 -30.56 7.95
CA PHE A 691 5.39 -30.79 9.27
C PHE A 691 4.34 -31.43 10.18
N PRO A 692 4.67 -32.51 10.90
CA PRO A 692 3.73 -33.19 11.76
C PRO A 692 3.67 -32.53 13.14
N PHE A 693 3.28 -31.26 13.22
CA PHE A 693 3.08 -30.60 14.51
C PHE A 693 2.11 -31.37 15.39
N PRO A 694 2.38 -31.52 16.69
CA PRO A 694 1.50 -32.21 17.60
C PRO A 694 0.11 -31.57 17.63
N ILE A 695 -0.93 -32.40 17.62
CA ILE A 695 -2.30 -31.93 17.77
C ILE A 695 -2.48 -31.30 19.16
N ASN A 696 -2.86 -30.05 19.21
CA ASN A 696 -3.07 -29.27 20.44
C ASN A 696 -4.57 -28.98 20.70
N HIS A 697 -4.88 -28.29 21.80
CA HIS A 697 -6.25 -27.97 22.17
C HIS A 697 -6.97 -27.08 21.13
N SER A 698 -6.27 -26.16 20.48
CA SER A 698 -6.87 -25.28 19.47
C SER A 698 -7.19 -26.02 18.15
N THR A 699 -6.37 -27.00 17.78
CA THR A 699 -6.62 -27.87 16.64
C THR A 699 -7.71 -28.91 16.93
N ARG A 700 -8.03 -29.17 18.19
CA ARG A 700 -9.07 -30.15 18.60
C ARG A 700 -10.47 -29.82 18.06
N HIS A 701 -10.82 -28.54 17.94
CA HIS A 701 -12.07 -28.09 17.32
C HIS A 701 -12.10 -28.27 15.79
N ALA A 702 -10.96 -28.48 15.14
CA ALA A 702 -10.83 -28.71 13.71
C ALA A 702 -11.00 -30.17 13.32
N PHE A 703 -11.24 -31.10 14.25
CA PHE A 703 -11.37 -32.55 13.97
C PHE A 703 -12.50 -32.90 13.02
N GLY A 704 -13.58 -32.10 12.99
CA GLY A 704 -14.65 -32.28 12.00
C GLY A 704 -14.17 -32.18 10.56
N LYS A 705 -13.08 -31.42 10.34
CA LYS A 705 -12.47 -31.23 9.01
C LYS A 705 -11.76 -32.50 8.51
N ASN A 706 -11.29 -33.38 9.38
CA ASN A 706 -10.66 -34.64 8.96
C ASN A 706 -11.59 -35.51 8.12
N LYS A 707 -12.90 -35.45 8.34
CA LYS A 707 -13.89 -36.22 7.56
C LYS A 707 -13.93 -35.82 6.08
N VAL A 708 -13.56 -34.57 5.77
CA VAL A 708 -13.53 -34.02 4.41
C VAL A 708 -12.24 -34.40 3.65
N ILE A 709 -11.17 -34.80 4.39
CA ILE A 709 -9.91 -35.18 3.79
C ILE A 709 -10.04 -36.56 3.16
N GLU A 710 -9.82 -36.70 1.86
CA GLU A 710 -9.76 -37.98 1.14
C GLU A 710 -8.47 -38.73 1.48
N SER A 711 -7.34 -38.07 1.25
CA SER A 711 -6.02 -38.64 1.50
C SER A 711 -5.03 -37.55 1.94
N TYR A 712 -3.92 -37.99 2.52
CA TYR A 712 -2.78 -37.16 2.85
C TYR A 712 -1.65 -37.37 1.86
N ILE A 713 -0.92 -36.32 1.56
CA ILE A 713 0.42 -36.38 0.93
C ILE A 713 1.42 -35.92 1.98
N VAL A 714 2.53 -36.63 2.11
CA VAL A 714 3.64 -36.30 3.01
C VAL A 714 4.98 -36.48 2.32
N ASN A 715 6.02 -35.83 2.82
CA ASN A 715 7.34 -35.76 2.18
C ASN A 715 8.28 -36.92 2.54
N SER A 716 7.97 -37.73 3.58
CA SER A 716 8.81 -38.86 4.04
C SER A 716 8.03 -39.91 4.83
N GLU A 717 8.61 -41.09 4.98
CA GLU A 717 8.07 -42.16 5.86
C GLU A 717 8.07 -41.69 7.32
N PHE A 718 9.06 -40.92 7.75
CA PHE A 718 9.09 -40.30 9.07
C PHE A 718 7.85 -39.44 9.33
N THR A 719 7.49 -38.55 8.39
CA THR A 719 6.30 -37.70 8.48
C THR A 719 5.03 -38.56 8.47
N LYS A 720 4.91 -39.58 7.58
CA LYS A 720 3.80 -40.52 7.52
C LYS A 720 3.59 -41.20 8.88
N ASN A 721 4.65 -41.80 9.46
CA ASN A 721 4.58 -42.48 10.75
C ASN A 721 4.18 -41.53 11.89
N SER A 722 4.60 -40.27 11.82
CA SER A 722 4.20 -39.23 12.77
C SER A 722 2.71 -38.88 12.65
N VAL A 723 2.19 -38.75 11.44
CA VAL A 723 0.76 -38.50 11.17
C VAL A 723 -0.08 -39.69 11.66
N ILE A 724 0.30 -40.93 11.35
CA ILE A 724 -0.40 -42.14 11.80
C ILE A 724 -0.45 -42.20 13.32
N ARG A 725 0.67 -41.94 14.00
CA ARG A 725 0.77 -41.96 15.46
C ARG A 725 -0.15 -40.92 16.10
N GLN A 726 -0.15 -39.71 15.58
CA GLN A 726 -0.99 -38.61 16.11
C GLN A 726 -2.48 -38.86 15.86
N THR A 727 -2.86 -39.23 14.64
CA THR A 727 -4.25 -39.54 14.29
C THR A 727 -4.80 -40.72 15.09
N SER A 728 -4.00 -41.78 15.29
CA SER A 728 -4.35 -42.90 16.17
C SER A 728 -4.53 -42.50 17.61
N ARG A 729 -3.61 -41.67 18.15
CA ARG A 729 -3.67 -41.18 19.55
C ARG A 729 -4.97 -40.43 19.84
N TYR A 730 -5.46 -39.65 18.86
CA TYR A 730 -6.69 -38.88 19.00
C TYR A 730 -7.93 -39.58 18.41
N ARG A 731 -7.80 -40.85 18.04
CA ARG A 731 -8.89 -41.67 17.47
C ARG A 731 -9.55 -41.03 16.24
N LEU A 732 -8.73 -40.38 15.42
CA LEU A 732 -9.19 -39.87 14.15
C LEU A 732 -9.28 -40.97 13.12
N GLU A 733 -10.13 -40.78 12.10
CA GLU A 733 -10.23 -41.67 10.97
C GLU A 733 -8.88 -41.81 10.27
N GLN A 734 -8.41 -43.05 10.08
CA GLN A 734 -7.19 -43.31 9.33
C GLN A 734 -7.47 -43.14 7.83
N LYS A 735 -6.75 -42.22 7.22
CA LYS A 735 -6.85 -41.93 5.80
C LYS A 735 -5.67 -42.54 5.05
N GLN A 736 -5.79 -42.70 3.75
CA GLN A 736 -4.65 -43.03 2.90
C GLN A 736 -3.58 -41.95 3.02
N ILE A 737 -2.32 -42.38 3.12
CA ILE A 737 -1.17 -41.45 3.18
C ILE A 737 -0.17 -41.84 2.11
N ASP A 738 -0.02 -41.01 1.11
CA ASP A 738 0.92 -41.19 0.02
C ASP A 738 2.23 -40.43 0.35
N VAL A 739 3.36 -41.13 0.21
CA VAL A 739 4.68 -40.54 0.41
C VAL A 739 5.23 -40.11 -0.95
N ILE A 740 5.29 -38.78 -1.15
CA ILE A 740 5.93 -38.18 -2.30
C ILE A 740 7.11 -37.35 -1.79
N SER A 741 8.32 -37.86 -1.96
CA SER A 741 9.54 -37.20 -1.47
C SER A 741 9.76 -35.87 -2.20
N GLN A 742 10.34 -34.92 -1.47
CA GLN A 742 10.67 -33.59 -1.98
C GLN A 742 11.46 -33.66 -3.29
N PRO A 743 11.10 -32.87 -4.33
CA PRO A 743 11.91 -32.77 -5.54
C PRO A 743 13.20 -31.95 -5.26
N VAL A 744 14.31 -32.43 -5.80
CA VAL A 744 15.62 -31.82 -5.62
C VAL A 744 16.26 -31.56 -6.99
N ASN A 745 16.95 -30.43 -7.11
CA ASN A 745 17.76 -30.15 -8.29
C ASN A 745 19.01 -31.02 -8.25
N LEU A 746 19.20 -31.81 -9.31
CA LEU A 746 20.34 -32.71 -9.41
C LEU A 746 21.61 -31.93 -9.87
N ALA A 747 22.78 -32.50 -9.57
CA ALA A 747 24.06 -31.91 -9.95
C ALA A 747 24.18 -31.67 -11.45
N ARG A 748 24.87 -30.61 -11.82
CA ARG A 748 25.15 -30.26 -13.23
C ARG A 748 26.30 -31.05 -13.82
N LEU A 749 27.24 -31.55 -12.99
CA LEU A 749 28.42 -32.27 -13.41
C LEU A 749 28.12 -33.76 -13.60
N GLU A 750 28.60 -34.31 -14.67
CA GLU A 750 28.59 -35.76 -14.89
C GLU A 750 29.44 -36.50 -13.85
N LEU A 751 29.00 -37.68 -13.43
CA LEU A 751 29.67 -38.47 -12.38
C LEU A 751 31.19 -38.64 -12.54
N PRO A 752 31.72 -38.98 -13.74
CA PRO A 752 33.16 -39.14 -13.91
C PRO A 752 33.94 -37.83 -13.69
N ALA A 753 33.40 -36.72 -14.12
CA ALA A 753 34.01 -35.40 -13.90
C ALA A 753 33.98 -35.01 -12.41
N LEU A 754 32.84 -35.25 -11.76
CA LEU A 754 32.61 -34.96 -10.33
C LEU A 754 33.51 -35.80 -9.43
N VAL A 755 33.56 -37.12 -9.60
CA VAL A 755 34.43 -38.01 -8.82
C VAL A 755 35.91 -37.74 -9.15
N GLY A 756 36.23 -37.52 -10.44
CA GLY A 756 37.55 -37.17 -10.87
C GLY A 756 38.10 -35.88 -10.24
N SER A 757 37.28 -34.86 -10.06
CA SER A 757 37.65 -33.62 -9.41
C SER A 757 37.94 -33.84 -7.90
N LYS A 758 37.06 -34.58 -7.19
CA LYS A 758 37.17 -34.87 -5.76
C LYS A 758 38.48 -35.63 -5.46
N ILE A 759 38.87 -36.57 -6.31
CA ILE A 759 40.06 -37.42 -6.09
C ILE A 759 41.35 -36.69 -6.52
N ARG A 760 41.34 -36.00 -7.65
CA ARG A 760 42.55 -35.33 -8.23
C ARG A 760 43.08 -34.21 -7.34
N GLN A 761 42.26 -33.59 -6.52
CA GLN A 761 42.70 -32.51 -5.65
C GLN A 761 43.64 -32.95 -4.53
N GLY A 762 43.67 -34.29 -4.20
CA GLY A 762 44.50 -34.78 -3.06
C GLY A 762 44.17 -34.05 -1.75
N GLY A 763 45.07 -34.10 -0.77
CA GLY A 763 44.96 -33.34 0.46
C GLY A 763 43.98 -33.92 1.48
N PRO A 764 43.44 -33.09 2.41
CA PRO A 764 42.63 -33.51 3.52
C PRO A 764 41.33 -34.19 3.12
N VAL A 765 40.76 -35.00 4.02
CA VAL A 765 39.39 -35.48 3.90
C VAL A 765 38.43 -34.29 4.13
N ARG A 766 37.55 -34.05 3.16
CA ARG A 766 36.68 -32.88 3.12
C ARG A 766 35.24 -33.19 3.56
N PHE A 767 34.73 -32.40 4.49
CA PHE A 767 33.37 -32.48 5.00
C PHE A 767 32.58 -31.21 4.67
N ALA A 768 31.27 -31.34 4.43
CA ALA A 768 30.37 -30.21 4.30
C ALA A 768 29.15 -30.37 5.22
N SER A 769 28.61 -29.27 5.70
CA SER A 769 27.34 -29.23 6.41
C SER A 769 26.59 -27.92 6.06
N VAL A 770 25.34 -28.02 5.62
CA VAL A 770 24.54 -26.87 5.20
C VAL A 770 23.20 -26.88 5.89
N GLY A 771 22.80 -25.71 6.45
CA GLY A 771 21.48 -25.55 7.10
C GLY A 771 21.38 -24.20 7.77
N ARG A 772 20.16 -23.72 7.98
CA ARG A 772 19.93 -22.43 8.66
C ARG A 772 20.52 -22.47 10.08
N PHE A 773 21.22 -21.40 10.47
CA PHE A 773 21.66 -21.19 11.85
C PHE A 773 20.46 -20.74 12.69
N PHE A 774 19.75 -21.71 13.23
CA PHE A 774 18.50 -21.53 13.94
C PHE A 774 18.59 -22.20 15.31
N ALA A 775 18.54 -21.39 16.36
CA ALA A 775 18.79 -21.85 17.73
C ALA A 775 17.61 -22.58 18.36
N SER A 776 16.38 -22.31 17.91
CA SER A 776 15.14 -22.85 18.50
C SER A 776 14.38 -23.77 17.54
N GLY A 777 13.51 -24.61 18.07
CA GLY A 777 12.61 -25.48 17.27
C GLY A 777 13.36 -26.47 16.40
N HIS A 778 13.46 -26.22 15.10
CA HIS A 778 14.06 -27.10 14.08
C HIS A 778 15.56 -26.80 13.90
N CYS A 779 16.34 -26.88 14.99
CA CYS A 779 17.79 -26.64 15.00
C CYS A 779 18.53 -27.71 14.19
N LYS A 780 19.48 -27.28 13.33
CA LYS A 780 20.29 -28.20 12.49
C LYS A 780 21.50 -28.76 13.24
N ARG A 781 21.74 -28.33 14.49
CA ARG A 781 22.82 -28.79 15.38
C ARG A 781 24.22 -28.66 14.79
N GLN A 782 24.44 -27.57 14.03
CA GLN A 782 25.79 -27.25 13.53
C GLN A 782 26.80 -27.04 14.65
N ASP A 783 26.33 -26.69 15.86
CA ASP A 783 27.15 -26.62 17.08
C ASP A 783 27.84 -27.96 17.38
N VAL A 784 27.12 -29.06 17.27
CA VAL A 784 27.67 -30.42 17.48
C VAL A 784 28.61 -30.79 16.34
N VAL A 785 28.20 -30.52 15.08
CA VAL A 785 29.02 -30.82 13.89
C VAL A 785 30.35 -30.08 13.96
N ALA A 786 30.36 -28.78 14.22
CA ALA A 786 31.55 -27.95 14.32
C ALA A 786 32.47 -28.41 15.45
N ARG A 787 31.92 -28.71 16.62
CA ARG A 787 32.68 -29.19 17.78
C ARG A 787 33.36 -30.53 17.53
N VAL A 788 32.69 -31.50 16.90
CA VAL A 788 33.27 -32.78 16.53
C VAL A 788 34.37 -32.59 15.50
N LEU A 789 34.15 -31.81 14.43
CA LEU A 789 35.16 -31.53 13.42
C LEU A 789 36.36 -30.82 14.01
N TYR A 790 36.18 -29.89 14.92
CA TYR A 790 37.26 -29.20 15.63
C TYR A 790 38.15 -30.18 16.41
N ARG A 791 37.54 -31.13 17.15
CA ARG A 791 38.30 -32.15 17.89
C ARG A 791 39.10 -33.07 16.95
N VAL A 792 38.48 -33.52 15.86
CA VAL A 792 39.17 -34.41 14.91
C VAL A 792 40.26 -33.65 14.12
N ALA A 793 40.04 -32.40 13.76
CA ALA A 793 41.03 -31.56 13.07
C ALA A 793 42.32 -31.29 13.88
N SER A 794 42.25 -31.47 15.21
CA SER A 794 43.44 -31.35 16.08
C SER A 794 44.44 -32.52 15.93
N THR A 795 43.98 -33.68 15.44
CA THR A 795 44.74 -34.90 15.35
C THR A 795 44.88 -35.46 13.95
N LEU A 796 43.95 -35.15 13.07
CA LEU A 796 43.88 -35.65 11.70
C LEU A 796 43.82 -34.53 10.68
N ASP A 797 44.26 -34.79 9.46
CA ASP A 797 44.22 -33.84 8.37
C ASP A 797 42.86 -33.87 7.67
N ILE A 798 41.96 -32.96 8.11
CA ILE A 798 40.63 -32.76 7.56
C ILE A 798 40.39 -31.30 7.22
N SER A 799 39.48 -31.07 6.29
CA SER A 799 38.87 -29.74 6.09
C SER A 799 37.35 -29.82 6.12
N ALA A 800 36.72 -28.74 6.52
CA ALA A 800 35.25 -28.69 6.58
C ALA A 800 34.67 -27.32 6.26
N GLU A 801 33.54 -27.31 5.60
CA GLU A 801 32.79 -26.10 5.27
C GLU A 801 31.39 -26.19 5.86
N ILE A 802 31.04 -25.22 6.74
CA ILE A 802 29.74 -25.15 7.44
C ILE A 802 29.05 -23.86 7.00
N TYR A 803 27.97 -23.98 6.25
CA TYR A 803 27.25 -22.83 5.68
C TYR A 803 25.77 -22.84 6.08
N GLY A 804 25.16 -21.63 6.06
CA GLY A 804 23.72 -21.54 6.30
C GLY A 804 23.16 -20.13 6.30
N GLY A 805 21.85 -20.06 6.17
CA GLY A 805 21.11 -18.80 6.36
C GLY A 805 21.09 -18.39 7.83
N LEU A 806 21.32 -17.10 8.10
CA LEU A 806 21.31 -16.50 9.43
C LEU A 806 20.24 -15.40 9.47
N SER A 807 19.37 -15.47 10.46
CA SER A 807 18.33 -14.46 10.70
C SER A 807 18.89 -13.26 11.49
N THR A 808 18.08 -12.21 11.58
CA THR A 808 18.38 -11.03 12.42
C THR A 808 18.03 -11.23 13.91
N SER A 809 17.58 -12.43 14.30
CA SER A 809 17.26 -12.77 15.69
C SER A 809 18.55 -12.84 16.52
N ILE A 810 18.57 -12.18 17.67
CA ILE A 810 19.72 -12.21 18.62
C ILE A 810 20.08 -13.64 19.00
N VAL A 811 19.08 -14.48 19.26
CA VAL A 811 19.27 -15.87 19.66
C VAL A 811 19.94 -16.70 18.54
N ASP A 812 19.59 -16.45 17.28
CA ASP A 812 20.22 -17.11 16.13
C ASP A 812 21.64 -16.58 15.88
N GLN A 813 21.85 -15.27 16.10
CA GLN A 813 23.19 -14.66 16.05
C GLN A 813 24.13 -15.26 17.10
N ASP A 814 23.68 -15.41 18.35
CA ASP A 814 24.46 -16.03 19.42
C ASP A 814 24.76 -17.51 19.11
N PHE A 815 23.80 -18.23 18.53
CA PHE A 815 24.03 -19.59 18.06
C PHE A 815 25.06 -19.66 16.96
N TYR A 816 24.97 -18.74 15.97
CA TYR A 816 25.99 -18.65 14.92
C TYR A 816 27.39 -18.34 15.50
N GLN A 817 27.51 -17.41 16.44
CA GLN A 817 28.79 -17.12 17.11
C GLN A 817 29.34 -18.35 17.85
N THR A 818 28.48 -19.16 18.49
CA THR A 818 28.87 -20.42 19.10
C THR A 818 29.43 -21.40 18.06
N VAL A 819 28.81 -21.54 16.91
CA VAL A 819 29.33 -22.40 15.83
C VAL A 819 30.63 -21.82 15.26
N LYS A 820 30.69 -20.51 15.04
CA LYS A 820 31.88 -19.78 14.54
C LYS A 820 33.10 -19.90 15.45
N SER A 821 32.90 -20.07 16.76
CA SER A 821 33.98 -20.24 17.71
C SER A 821 34.84 -21.53 17.48
N TYR A 822 34.31 -22.48 16.71
CA TYR A 822 35.02 -23.72 16.31
C TYR A 822 35.75 -23.60 14.97
N GLU A 823 35.76 -22.40 14.35
CA GLU A 823 36.51 -22.16 13.12
C GLU A 823 38.01 -22.34 13.30
N VAL A 824 38.63 -23.00 12.34
CA VAL A 824 40.10 -23.15 12.28
C VAL A 824 40.57 -22.65 10.94
N PRO A 825 41.38 -21.60 10.87
CA PRO A 825 41.84 -21.05 9.62
C PRO A 825 42.36 -22.14 8.64
N GLN A 826 41.88 -22.10 7.40
CA GLN A 826 42.20 -23.04 6.32
C GLN A 826 41.72 -24.50 6.52
N LYS A 827 41.21 -24.86 7.72
CA LYS A 827 40.70 -26.23 7.98
C LYS A 827 39.20 -26.28 8.20
N ILE A 828 38.64 -25.40 8.99
CA ILE A 828 37.21 -25.36 9.27
C ILE A 828 36.70 -23.95 8.99
N VAL A 829 35.85 -23.80 7.99
CA VAL A 829 35.26 -22.53 7.59
C VAL A 829 33.78 -22.49 7.99
N VAL A 830 33.37 -21.43 8.66
CA VAL A 830 31.95 -21.22 9.05
C VAL A 830 31.47 -19.86 8.55
N ASN A 831 30.56 -19.84 7.57
CA ASN A 831 30.03 -18.58 7.04
C ASN A 831 28.50 -18.63 6.90
N ALA A 832 27.88 -17.47 7.17
CA ALA A 832 26.45 -17.30 7.04
C ALA A 832 26.10 -16.51 5.77
N ASN A 833 24.92 -16.78 5.21
CA ASN A 833 24.31 -16.02 4.11
C ASN A 833 25.19 -15.96 2.84
N VAL A 834 25.94 -17.00 2.56
CA VAL A 834 26.74 -17.12 1.33
C VAL A 834 25.85 -17.40 0.13
N GLY A 835 26.33 -17.11 -1.10
CA GLY A 835 25.64 -17.37 -2.34
C GLY A 835 25.40 -18.87 -2.59
N ARG A 836 24.44 -19.19 -3.46
CA ARG A 836 24.10 -20.58 -3.82
C ARG A 836 25.27 -21.30 -4.50
N ASP A 837 26.02 -20.60 -5.32
CA ASP A 837 27.23 -21.05 -5.99
C ASP A 837 28.33 -21.53 -5.02
N VAL A 838 28.52 -20.80 -3.92
CA VAL A 838 29.45 -21.18 -2.84
C VAL A 838 29.02 -22.49 -2.17
N ILE A 839 27.72 -22.64 -1.91
CA ILE A 839 27.16 -23.87 -1.31
C ILE A 839 27.30 -25.05 -2.26
N GLU A 840 27.01 -24.85 -3.55
CA GLU A 840 27.16 -25.87 -4.58
C GLU A 840 28.63 -26.30 -4.72
N SER A 841 29.56 -25.34 -4.79
CA SER A 841 31.00 -25.62 -4.83
C SER A 841 31.47 -26.39 -3.59
N ALA A 842 30.97 -26.08 -2.40
CA ALA A 842 31.29 -26.82 -1.20
C ALA A 842 30.86 -28.30 -1.27
N MET A 843 29.65 -28.55 -1.83
CA MET A 843 29.14 -29.90 -2.01
C MET A 843 29.89 -30.64 -3.13
N GLU A 844 30.24 -29.99 -4.23
CA GLU A 844 31.05 -30.55 -5.33
C GLU A 844 32.43 -30.96 -4.84
N ASN A 845 33.00 -30.25 -3.89
CA ASN A 845 34.33 -30.53 -3.37
C ASN A 845 34.34 -31.50 -2.16
N ALA A 846 33.27 -31.57 -1.39
CA ALA A 846 33.23 -32.41 -0.17
C ALA A 846 33.13 -33.90 -0.50
N HIS A 847 33.77 -34.74 0.29
CA HIS A 847 33.63 -36.19 0.22
C HIS A 847 32.44 -36.67 1.06
N TYR A 848 32.24 -36.08 2.20
CA TYR A 848 31.20 -36.46 3.15
C TYR A 848 30.33 -35.25 3.52
N TYR A 849 29.06 -35.51 3.74
CA TYR A 849 28.08 -34.50 4.16
C TYR A 849 27.48 -34.87 5.51
N ILE A 850 27.61 -33.98 6.52
CA ILE A 850 27.13 -34.24 7.87
C ILE A 850 25.82 -33.47 8.13
N HIS A 851 24.80 -34.20 8.65
CA HIS A 851 23.50 -33.63 9.00
C HIS A 851 23.04 -34.13 10.39
N ALA A 852 22.99 -33.23 11.37
CA ALA A 852 22.75 -33.58 12.79
C ALA A 852 21.40 -33.10 13.34
N ALA A 853 20.49 -32.58 12.48
CA ALA A 853 19.18 -32.07 12.93
C ALA A 853 18.38 -33.16 13.68
N GLY A 854 17.77 -32.75 14.81
CA GLY A 854 17.00 -33.68 15.65
C GLY A 854 17.83 -34.40 16.74
N LEU A 855 19.17 -34.24 16.76
CA LEU A 855 20.01 -34.84 17.83
C LEU A 855 19.60 -34.27 19.20
N GLY A 856 19.24 -35.19 20.11
CA GLY A 856 18.74 -34.86 21.44
C GLY A 856 17.23 -34.59 21.52
N VAL A 857 16.50 -34.68 20.42
CA VAL A 857 15.05 -34.51 20.38
C VAL A 857 14.35 -35.87 20.56
N ASN A 858 13.30 -35.88 21.39
CA ASN A 858 12.40 -37.05 21.47
C ASN A 858 11.37 -37.00 20.34
N PRO A 859 11.47 -37.87 19.31
CA PRO A 859 10.57 -37.79 18.13
C PRO A 859 9.13 -38.22 18.43
N ALA A 860 8.91 -38.88 19.58
CA ALA A 860 7.55 -39.26 19.99
C ALA A 860 6.75 -38.07 20.55
N VAL A 861 7.45 -37.09 21.10
CA VAL A 861 6.88 -35.88 21.73
C VAL A 861 6.95 -34.69 20.79
N ASN A 862 8.10 -34.47 20.18
CA ASN A 862 8.41 -33.30 19.36
C ASN A 862 8.87 -33.68 17.95
N PRO A 863 8.06 -34.43 17.17
CA PRO A 863 8.44 -34.85 15.82
C PRO A 863 8.76 -33.66 14.87
N HIS A 864 8.11 -32.52 15.08
CA HIS A 864 8.30 -31.30 14.30
C HIS A 864 9.69 -30.65 14.47
N GLN A 865 10.44 -31.04 15.52
CA GLN A 865 11.83 -30.58 15.75
C GLN A 865 12.87 -31.45 15.07
N CYS A 866 12.49 -32.59 14.50
CA CYS A 866 13.37 -33.45 13.74
C CYS A 866 13.40 -33.02 12.27
N GLU A 867 14.42 -33.45 11.50
CA GLU A 867 14.42 -33.23 10.05
C GLU A 867 13.36 -34.12 9.38
N HIS A 868 12.44 -33.51 8.63
CA HIS A 868 11.33 -34.26 8.05
C HIS A 868 11.73 -34.98 6.76
N PHE A 869 12.55 -34.32 5.92
CA PHE A 869 13.04 -34.91 4.66
C PHE A 869 14.57 -34.80 4.54
N GLY A 870 15.14 -33.59 4.52
CA GLY A 870 16.58 -33.36 4.37
C GLY A 870 16.98 -33.07 2.91
N ILE A 871 16.46 -32.01 2.33
CA ILE A 871 16.76 -31.56 0.95
C ILE A 871 18.28 -31.47 0.74
N THR A 872 19.00 -30.82 1.64
CA THR A 872 20.45 -30.63 1.56
C THR A 872 21.26 -31.93 1.61
N VAL A 873 20.71 -33.00 2.24
CA VAL A 873 21.32 -34.34 2.21
C VAL A 873 21.25 -34.92 0.79
N VAL A 874 20.08 -34.81 0.14
CA VAL A 874 19.92 -35.30 -1.24
C VAL A 874 20.73 -34.45 -2.24
N GLU A 875 20.79 -33.11 -2.05
CA GLU A 875 21.63 -32.22 -2.84
C GLU A 875 23.12 -32.62 -2.74
N ALA A 876 23.57 -32.92 -1.53
CA ALA A 876 24.94 -33.41 -1.33
C ALA A 876 25.17 -34.80 -1.97
N MET A 877 24.21 -35.73 -1.87
CA MET A 877 24.23 -37.02 -2.55
C MET A 877 24.29 -36.85 -4.07
N ALA A 878 23.51 -35.92 -4.65
CA ALA A 878 23.52 -35.57 -6.06
C ALA A 878 24.91 -35.04 -6.52
N ASN A 879 25.67 -34.48 -5.59
CA ASN A 879 27.09 -34.08 -5.79
C ASN A 879 28.08 -35.18 -5.36
N GLY A 880 27.62 -36.42 -5.22
CA GLY A 880 28.48 -37.57 -4.90
C GLY A 880 29.04 -37.56 -3.47
N CYS A 881 28.53 -36.71 -2.56
CA CYS A 881 28.90 -36.76 -1.16
C CYS A 881 28.28 -38.01 -0.50
N ILE A 882 29.04 -38.65 0.39
CA ILE A 882 28.54 -39.75 1.20
C ILE A 882 27.89 -39.17 2.47
N PRO A 883 26.57 -39.37 2.72
CA PRO A 883 25.88 -38.75 3.85
C PRO A 883 26.22 -39.39 5.18
N ILE A 884 26.38 -38.59 6.23
CA ILE A 884 26.52 -38.95 7.66
C ILE A 884 25.37 -38.26 8.38
N VAL A 885 24.37 -39.00 8.83
CA VAL A 885 23.10 -38.42 9.32
C VAL A 885 22.71 -38.94 10.70
N TYR A 886 21.98 -38.10 11.46
CA TYR A 886 21.39 -38.52 12.72
C TYR A 886 20.33 -39.62 12.51
N SER A 887 20.22 -40.57 13.46
CA SER A 887 19.45 -41.82 13.33
C SER A 887 17.91 -41.61 13.21
N VAL A 888 17.39 -40.38 13.41
CA VAL A 888 15.96 -40.06 13.41
C VAL A 888 15.66 -38.99 12.35
N GLY A 889 14.51 -39.14 11.66
CA GLY A 889 14.05 -38.21 10.66
C GLY A 889 14.21 -38.69 9.24
N GLY A 890 13.79 -37.89 8.28
CA GLY A 890 13.87 -38.15 6.84
C GLY A 890 15.27 -38.48 6.33
N PRO A 891 16.34 -37.80 6.79
CA PRO A 891 17.72 -38.14 6.39
C PRO A 891 18.10 -39.60 6.69
N ALA A 892 17.70 -40.10 7.83
CA ALA A 892 17.93 -41.51 8.20
C ALA A 892 17.17 -42.49 7.28
N ASP A 893 15.93 -42.11 6.88
CA ASP A 893 15.14 -42.91 5.93
C ASP A 893 15.77 -42.94 4.54
N ILE A 894 16.35 -41.80 4.08
CA ILE A 894 17.10 -41.71 2.81
C ILE A 894 18.30 -42.65 2.83
N VAL A 895 19.13 -42.61 3.89
CA VAL A 895 20.32 -43.47 4.03
C VAL A 895 19.95 -44.95 4.12
N ARG A 896 18.93 -45.29 4.92
CA ARG A 896 18.44 -46.68 5.03
C ARG A 896 17.92 -47.21 3.67
N LYS A 897 17.19 -46.41 2.93
CA LYS A 897 16.60 -46.77 1.63
C LYS A 897 17.64 -46.92 0.54
N SER A 898 18.60 -46.01 0.50
CA SER A 898 19.69 -46.02 -0.47
C SER A 898 20.76 -47.07 -0.17
N GLY A 899 20.86 -47.48 1.09
CA GLY A 899 21.92 -48.40 1.56
C GLY A 899 23.30 -47.75 1.60
N ILE A 900 23.35 -46.41 1.45
CA ILE A 900 24.64 -45.66 1.39
C ILE A 900 24.72 -44.56 2.41
N GLY A 901 25.87 -44.41 3.07
CA GLY A 901 26.11 -43.39 4.10
C GLY A 901 26.18 -44.00 5.49
N TYR A 902 26.30 -43.17 6.50
CA TYR A 902 26.49 -43.53 7.90
C TYR A 902 25.38 -42.93 8.76
N ILE A 903 24.93 -43.69 9.75
CA ILE A 903 23.90 -43.25 10.70
C ILE A 903 24.53 -43.21 12.10
N PHE A 904 24.34 -42.11 12.83
CA PHE A 904 24.79 -41.95 14.20
C PHE A 904 23.64 -41.60 15.16
N SER A 905 23.74 -41.99 16.41
CA SER A 905 22.75 -41.76 17.47
C SER A 905 23.26 -40.86 18.60
N SER A 906 24.54 -40.58 18.63
CA SER A 906 25.18 -39.71 19.63
C SER A 906 26.35 -38.92 19.06
N GLU A 907 26.78 -37.86 19.78
CA GLU A 907 27.95 -37.07 19.41
C GLU A 907 29.23 -37.93 19.39
N ASN A 908 29.38 -38.84 20.35
CA ASN A 908 30.54 -39.73 20.39
C ASN A 908 30.58 -40.67 19.19
N GLU A 909 29.43 -41.19 18.72
CA GLU A 909 29.36 -42.03 17.56
C GLU A 909 29.67 -41.26 16.29
N LEU A 910 29.22 -40.00 16.18
CA LEU A 910 29.59 -39.10 15.08
C LEU A 910 31.11 -38.89 15.05
N GLU A 911 31.73 -38.64 16.21
CA GLU A 911 33.17 -38.46 16.31
C GLU A 911 33.97 -39.70 15.91
N GLN A 912 33.51 -40.88 16.31
CA GLN A 912 34.12 -42.15 15.91
C GLN A 912 34.02 -42.37 14.39
N ILE A 913 32.87 -42.10 13.77
CA ILE A 913 32.68 -42.17 12.32
C ILE A 913 33.61 -41.21 11.60
N VAL A 914 33.61 -39.92 11.98
CA VAL A 914 34.45 -38.91 11.35
C VAL A 914 35.93 -39.24 11.49
N THR A 915 36.37 -39.71 12.63
CA THR A 915 37.76 -40.13 12.89
C THR A 915 38.17 -41.32 12.02
N ALA A 916 37.30 -42.35 11.91
CA ALA A 916 37.56 -43.51 11.07
C ALA A 916 37.68 -43.13 9.60
N LEU A 917 36.76 -42.30 9.10
CA LEU A 917 36.74 -41.82 7.68
C LEU A 917 37.99 -40.97 7.36
N ALA A 918 38.34 -40.06 8.30
CA ALA A 918 39.53 -39.21 8.14
C ALA A 918 40.83 -40.08 8.06
N SER A 919 40.87 -41.17 8.81
CA SER A 919 42.04 -42.09 8.87
C SER A 919 42.14 -42.98 7.62
N GLN A 920 41.03 -43.29 6.94
CA GLN A 920 41.01 -44.16 5.74
C GLN A 920 41.47 -43.48 4.46
N GLY A 921 41.35 -42.15 4.39
CA GLY A 921 41.56 -41.36 3.18
C GLY A 921 40.52 -41.63 2.08
N VAL A 922 40.54 -40.89 1.00
CA VAL A 922 39.46 -40.83 -0.02
C VAL A 922 39.76 -41.54 -1.31
N ALA A 923 41.02 -41.91 -1.60
CA ALA A 923 41.41 -42.51 -2.86
C ALA A 923 41.17 -44.04 -2.95
N SER A 924 40.52 -44.64 -1.94
CA SER A 924 40.21 -46.04 -1.94
C SER A 924 39.06 -46.42 -2.86
N LYS A 925 39.15 -47.54 -3.56
CA LYS A 925 38.08 -48.02 -4.43
C LYS A 925 36.72 -48.09 -3.76
N PRO A 926 36.57 -48.58 -2.51
CA PRO A 926 35.29 -48.59 -1.80
C PRO A 926 34.67 -47.20 -1.60
N VAL A 927 35.45 -46.14 -1.36
CA VAL A 927 34.95 -44.79 -1.18
C VAL A 927 34.45 -44.23 -2.53
N ILE A 928 35.15 -44.48 -3.62
CA ILE A 928 34.77 -44.10 -4.99
C ILE A 928 33.45 -44.79 -5.38
N GLU A 929 33.29 -46.07 -5.08
CA GLU A 929 32.04 -46.81 -5.36
C GLU A 929 30.90 -46.24 -4.53
N GLN A 930 31.13 -45.90 -3.26
CA GLN A 930 30.10 -45.24 -2.42
C GLN A 930 29.70 -43.87 -2.97
N MET A 931 30.61 -43.05 -3.45
CA MET A 931 30.30 -41.75 -4.08
C MET A 931 29.42 -41.95 -5.33
N ALA A 932 29.70 -42.96 -6.16
CA ALA A 932 28.91 -43.28 -7.35
C ALA A 932 27.51 -43.77 -6.96
N ILE A 933 27.39 -44.65 -5.97
CA ILE A 933 26.09 -45.12 -5.48
C ILE A 933 25.28 -43.92 -4.88
N SER A 934 25.91 -43.02 -4.13
CA SER A 934 25.30 -41.84 -3.55
C SER A 934 24.71 -40.94 -4.66
N TYR A 935 25.51 -40.65 -5.68
CA TYR A 935 25.07 -39.86 -6.86
C TYR A 935 23.86 -40.47 -7.56
N HIS A 936 23.89 -41.76 -7.85
CA HIS A 936 22.79 -42.46 -8.52
C HIS A 936 21.53 -42.57 -7.64
N ALA A 937 21.67 -42.78 -6.31
CA ALA A 937 20.56 -42.84 -5.40
C ALA A 937 19.78 -41.52 -5.32
N ALA A 938 20.45 -40.38 -5.52
CA ALA A 938 19.82 -39.08 -5.54
C ALA A 938 18.81 -38.91 -6.69
N ASN A 939 18.96 -39.68 -7.82
CA ASN A 939 18.05 -39.62 -8.96
C ASN A 939 16.60 -39.99 -8.61
N GLU A 940 16.39 -40.79 -7.54
CA GLU A 940 15.03 -41.11 -7.06
C GLU A 940 14.24 -39.82 -6.69
N TYR A 941 14.94 -38.77 -6.30
CA TYR A 941 14.40 -37.53 -5.84
C TYR A 941 14.39 -36.45 -6.92
N SER A 942 14.61 -36.85 -8.20
CA SER A 942 14.52 -35.95 -9.36
C SER A 942 13.11 -35.38 -9.50
N ARG A 943 13.01 -34.24 -10.15
CA ARG A 943 11.73 -33.57 -10.42
C ARG A 943 10.81 -34.41 -11.30
N GLU A 944 11.38 -35.13 -12.27
CA GLU A 944 10.65 -36.05 -13.16
C GLU A 944 9.97 -37.16 -12.37
N ASN A 945 10.70 -37.81 -11.44
CA ASN A 945 10.15 -38.84 -10.57
C ASN A 945 9.09 -38.28 -9.60
N PHE A 946 9.31 -37.07 -9.12
CA PHE A 946 8.28 -36.37 -8.33
C PHE A 946 7.00 -36.15 -9.13
N HIS A 947 7.11 -35.61 -10.35
CA HIS A 947 5.97 -35.34 -11.23
C HIS A 947 5.21 -36.63 -11.56
N ALA A 948 5.91 -37.72 -11.85
CA ALA A 948 5.26 -39.01 -12.12
C ALA A 948 4.45 -39.51 -10.92
N LYS A 949 5.02 -39.46 -9.70
CA LYS A 949 4.31 -39.83 -8.47
C LYS A 949 3.13 -38.92 -8.15
N ALA A 950 3.32 -37.59 -8.32
CA ALA A 950 2.29 -36.58 -8.08
C ALA A 950 1.08 -36.78 -9.02
N ARG A 951 1.31 -36.97 -10.33
CA ARG A 951 0.24 -37.26 -11.30
C ARG A 951 -0.54 -38.49 -10.92
N ARG A 952 0.14 -39.59 -10.57
CA ARG A 952 -0.54 -40.82 -10.16
C ARG A 952 -1.45 -40.62 -8.94
N VAL A 953 -1.00 -39.88 -7.92
CA VAL A 953 -1.82 -39.59 -6.74
C VAL A 953 -3.03 -38.73 -7.09
N ILE A 954 -2.84 -37.70 -7.92
CA ILE A 954 -3.91 -36.83 -8.39
C ILE A 954 -4.96 -37.61 -9.19
N GLU A 955 -4.53 -38.46 -10.13
CA GLU A 955 -5.42 -39.28 -10.93
C GLU A 955 -6.19 -40.28 -10.08
N ASN A 956 -5.53 -40.96 -9.13
CA ASN A 956 -6.17 -41.88 -8.20
C ASN A 956 -7.27 -41.18 -7.38
N ALA A 957 -7.01 -39.98 -6.89
CA ALA A 957 -7.99 -39.21 -6.13
C ALA A 957 -9.21 -38.78 -6.97
N LEU A 958 -8.99 -38.40 -8.22
CA LEU A 958 -10.08 -38.04 -9.14
C LEU A 958 -10.94 -39.25 -9.51
N ASN A 959 -10.33 -40.44 -9.75
CA ASN A 959 -11.03 -41.65 -10.17
C ASN A 959 -11.67 -42.45 -9.01
N ALA A 960 -11.32 -42.19 -7.76
CA ALA A 960 -11.80 -42.87 -6.56
C ALA A 960 -13.33 -42.73 -6.28
N GLY A 961 -14.14 -42.23 -7.19
CA GLY A 961 -15.60 -42.14 -7.08
C GLY A 961 -16.34 -42.69 -8.29
N GLU A 962 -15.65 -42.93 -9.41
CA GLU A 962 -16.30 -43.45 -10.63
C GLU A 962 -16.50 -44.97 -10.56
N GLN A 963 -15.60 -45.69 -9.87
CA GLN A 963 -15.73 -47.13 -9.69
C GLN A 963 -16.87 -47.51 -8.71
N ALA A 964 -17.25 -46.63 -7.78
CA ALA A 964 -18.38 -46.89 -6.86
C ALA A 964 -19.76 -46.64 -7.47
N LYS A 965 -19.85 -46.08 -8.69
CA LYS A 965 -21.13 -45.90 -9.42
C LYS A 965 -21.42 -47.01 -10.43
N ASN A 966 -20.42 -47.87 -10.69
CA ASN A 966 -20.51 -48.97 -11.65
C ASN A 966 -20.53 -50.37 -10.98
N VAL A 967 -20.64 -50.42 -9.66
CA VAL A 967 -20.97 -51.62 -8.85
C VAL A 967 -22.27 -51.34 -8.11
#